data_ebcc1d2015ad26f68c960c42ca2825c6
#
_entry.id   ebcc1d2015ad26f68c960c42ca2825c6
#
_cell.length_a   1.000
_cell.length_b   1.000
_cell.length_c   1.000
_cell.angle_alpha   90.00
_cell.angle_beta   90.00
_cell.angle_gamma   90.00
#
_symmetry.space_group_name_H-M   'P 1'
#
loop_
_entity.id
_entity.type
_entity.pdbx_description
1 polymer ?
#
loop_
_entity_poly.entity_id
_entity_poly.type
_entity_poly.pdbx_seq_one_letter_code
_entity_poly.pdbx_strand_id
1 'polypeptide(L)'
;AATLKNLNLKLDEIRINEDNEIVDRPMLLIDDEADNATIDLRSRSRNKKQRKPSKDIDKLLYPEEDPSNYDSTIINARIRTILKKFKISTYIGYTATPFANIFISPKNNNEILKEDLFPKDFLYYLEPANTYFGPTEAFIEERNKDFYNEITVDEITSGKGILIPHKKDYVLEEIPDSLKECINGFIISTCVRWINGYENEHSSMLVNASSYTDTQKSISDVVWDYKEKIMHGLKASSGLENSLAEKNIFYKNIKDLFEQKFEHNVDCKWQEIKEIIHKVAAKIEVVHINRLKTSEKLNYEKYPKGRIVIAVGGFSLSRGLTLKGLVASYYLRTSKMYDTILQMGRWFGYREDYEDLCRIYMTKKAKQDFRFIAGVIRDLNTQIIVMQSQRKTPMDFALFVRKHEDAKRLMATANLKRGASQTRVIKEKFGARFIQNYYFERDLEKLNQNKLFVQDLLENIRRNFINNRIKEDVNPKLKNLYAFKEIPVIYILDLIEKFHFKFMKENDEKRFLLEYINQRKQLELSKWEVIIDSKSGPSAKEYLDIAGFKINPTKRAATYEENIEQKELIQTVTSKKSSIVTPKTYALTMKQEELEEIQEIADKKKIKFFKAMLNSNKVPKLIITVMNLDFSFRDLTNQNKNPEEEKFLNNLPVVFTLSYIFPKSSIKEKPREVLVNTDIDNPFLNSDYFEDYEDDGDD
;
A
#
# COMPACT_ATOMS: atom_id res chain seq x y z
N ALA A 1 -2.78 -19.89 -25.86
CA ALA A 1 -1.77 -20.84 -26.38
C ALA A 1 -1.95 -21.12 -27.87
N ALA A 2 -3.13 -21.55 -28.35
CA ALA A 2 -3.36 -21.83 -29.78
C ALA A 2 -3.12 -20.60 -30.67
N THR A 3 -3.60 -19.44 -30.30
CA THR A 3 -3.40 -18.18 -31.03
C THR A 3 -1.92 -17.84 -31.20
N LEU A 4 -1.12 -17.97 -30.13
CA LEU A 4 0.33 -17.73 -30.16
C LEU A 4 1.04 -18.77 -31.04
N LYS A 5 0.56 -20.02 -31.05
CA LYS A 5 1.05 -21.05 -31.98
C LYS A 5 0.87 -20.62 -33.42
N ASN A 6 -0.36 -20.23 -33.78
CA ASN A 6 -0.69 -19.83 -35.14
C ASN A 6 0.07 -18.58 -35.59
N LEU A 7 0.27 -17.62 -34.66
CA LEU A 7 1.09 -16.43 -34.91
C LEU A 7 2.55 -16.82 -35.18
N ASN A 8 3.14 -17.69 -34.34
CA ASN A 8 4.49 -18.18 -34.56
C ASN A 8 4.67 -18.81 -35.96
N LEU A 9 3.74 -19.68 -36.37
CA LEU A 9 3.78 -20.32 -37.71
C LEU A 9 3.72 -19.27 -38.83
N LYS A 10 2.81 -18.29 -38.73
CA LYS A 10 2.71 -17.21 -39.74
C LYS A 10 3.95 -16.36 -39.82
N LEU A 11 4.59 -16.09 -38.68
CA LEU A 11 5.84 -15.31 -38.64
C LEU A 11 7.01 -16.08 -39.26
N ASP A 12 6.98 -17.43 -39.26
CA ASP A 12 8.00 -18.24 -39.94
C ASP A 12 7.96 -18.08 -41.48
N GLU A 13 6.82 -17.65 -42.02
CA GLU A 13 6.66 -17.36 -43.45
C GLU A 13 7.24 -16.01 -43.90
N ILE A 14 7.56 -15.10 -42.90
CA ILE A 14 8.00 -13.71 -43.16
C ILE A 14 9.49 -13.55 -42.84
N ARG A 15 10.33 -14.53 -43.04
CA ARG A 15 11.78 -14.44 -42.73
C ARG A 15 12.54 -13.70 -43.80
N ILE A 16 13.48 -12.85 -43.41
CA ILE A 16 14.11 -11.87 -44.33
C ILE A 16 15.63 -11.92 -44.32
N ASN A 17 16.33 -12.45 -43.30
CA ASN A 17 17.79 -12.51 -43.25
C ASN A 17 18.36 -13.93 -43.06
N GLU A 18 19.70 -14.05 -43.18
CA GLU A 18 20.44 -15.30 -43.01
C GLU A 18 20.32 -15.88 -41.60
N ASP A 19 20.13 -15.01 -40.58
CA ASP A 19 19.93 -15.39 -39.19
C ASP A 19 18.47 -15.70 -38.85
N ASN A 20 17.58 -15.72 -39.84
CA ASN A 20 16.13 -15.94 -39.68
C ASN A 20 15.40 -14.89 -38.83
N GLU A 21 15.88 -13.64 -38.80
CA GLU A 21 15.26 -12.53 -38.10
C GLU A 21 14.50 -11.62 -39.06
N ILE A 22 13.41 -10.99 -38.57
CA ILE A 22 12.66 -9.95 -39.26
C ILE A 22 13.34 -8.61 -38.93
N VAL A 23 14.02 -8.01 -39.91
CA VAL A 23 14.89 -6.83 -39.70
C VAL A 23 14.22 -5.50 -39.97
N ASP A 24 13.25 -5.47 -40.87
CA ASP A 24 12.60 -4.25 -41.40
C ASP A 24 11.38 -3.83 -40.59
N ARG A 25 10.97 -4.63 -39.61
CA ARG A 25 9.77 -4.37 -38.79
C ARG A 25 10.07 -4.55 -37.32
N PRO A 26 10.02 -3.47 -36.51
CA PRO A 26 10.08 -3.61 -35.06
C PRO A 26 8.80 -4.24 -34.51
N MET A 27 8.92 -5.00 -33.42
CA MET A 27 7.83 -5.66 -32.72
C MET A 27 7.61 -5.04 -31.36
N LEU A 28 6.39 -4.63 -31.09
CA LEU A 28 5.91 -4.30 -29.75
C LEU A 28 4.90 -5.36 -29.32
N LEU A 29 5.21 -6.09 -28.24
CA LEU A 29 4.32 -7.05 -27.62
C LEU A 29 3.84 -6.49 -26.28
N ILE A 30 2.53 -6.29 -26.16
CA ILE A 30 1.87 -5.85 -24.95
C ILE A 30 1.14 -7.05 -24.34
N ASP A 31 1.44 -7.34 -23.07
CA ASP A 31 0.88 -8.45 -22.32
C ASP A 31 0.07 -7.91 -21.13
N ASP A 32 -1.24 -8.07 -21.19
CA ASP A 32 -2.15 -7.71 -20.11
C ASP A 32 -2.28 -8.89 -19.13
N GLU A 33 -2.31 -8.60 -17.83
CA GLU A 33 -2.23 -9.60 -16.75
C GLU A 33 -0.92 -10.42 -16.78
N ALA A 34 0.22 -9.75 -16.98
CA ALA A 34 1.54 -10.34 -17.15
C ALA A 34 2.06 -11.13 -15.92
N ASP A 35 1.40 -11.02 -14.76
CA ASP A 35 1.69 -11.81 -13.55
C ASP A 35 1.10 -13.23 -13.59
N ASN A 36 0.33 -13.58 -14.61
CA ASN A 36 -0.46 -14.82 -14.65
C ASN A 36 0.20 -15.94 -15.48
N ALA A 37 -0.16 -16.03 -16.73
CA ALA A 37 0.16 -17.18 -17.60
C ALA A 37 1.57 -17.09 -18.21
N THR A 38 2.17 -15.92 -18.20
CA THR A 38 3.48 -15.62 -18.78
C THR A 38 4.66 -15.97 -17.89
N ILE A 39 4.43 -16.18 -16.58
CA ILE A 39 5.47 -16.58 -15.64
C ILE A 39 5.90 -18.03 -15.88
N ASP A 40 7.22 -18.29 -16.04
CA ASP A 40 7.74 -19.65 -16.18
C ASP A 40 7.78 -20.39 -14.83
N LEU A 41 6.96 -21.43 -14.70
CA LEU A 41 6.87 -22.25 -13.49
C LEU A 41 7.84 -23.44 -13.48
N ARG A 42 8.50 -23.74 -14.59
CA ARG A 42 9.34 -24.96 -14.74
C ARG A 42 10.73 -24.79 -14.18
N SER A 43 11.23 -23.60 -14.04
CA SER A 43 12.62 -23.36 -13.59
C SER A 43 12.94 -24.00 -12.22
N ARG A 44 11.94 -24.25 -11.37
CA ARG A 44 12.09 -24.87 -10.04
C ARG A 44 11.82 -26.37 -9.96
N SER A 45 11.07 -26.96 -10.87
CA SER A 45 10.80 -28.40 -10.82
C SER A 45 12.02 -29.24 -11.21
N ARG A 46 13.04 -28.61 -11.81
CA ARG A 46 14.28 -29.25 -12.25
C ARG A 46 15.14 -29.81 -11.09
N ASN A 47 15.02 -29.25 -9.88
CA ASN A 47 15.80 -29.70 -8.73
C ASN A 47 15.25 -30.96 -8.04
N LYS A 48 14.12 -31.52 -8.43
CA LYS A 48 13.53 -32.69 -7.77
C LYS A 48 13.47 -33.99 -8.59
N LYS A 49 13.62 -33.97 -9.89
CA LYS A 49 13.83 -35.18 -10.71
C LYS A 49 14.58 -34.78 -11.97
N GLN A 50 15.75 -35.39 -12.20
CA GLN A 50 16.56 -35.24 -13.41
C GLN A 50 15.75 -35.66 -14.65
N ARG A 51 14.90 -34.79 -15.19
CA ARG A 51 14.48 -34.89 -16.59
C ARG A 51 15.47 -34.07 -17.40
N LYS A 52 16.24 -34.69 -18.26
CA LYS A 52 17.09 -34.02 -19.24
C LYS A 52 16.25 -32.98 -19.98
N PRO A 53 16.72 -31.73 -20.14
CA PRO A 53 16.00 -30.74 -20.94
C PRO A 53 15.82 -31.30 -22.35
N SER A 54 14.58 -31.29 -22.85
CA SER A 54 14.35 -31.60 -24.28
C SER A 54 15.07 -30.53 -25.08
N LYS A 55 16.03 -30.94 -25.93
CA LYS A 55 16.71 -30.03 -26.88
C LYS A 55 15.79 -29.65 -28.05
N ASP A 56 14.63 -30.26 -28.12
CA ASP A 56 13.67 -30.10 -29.19
C ASP A 56 12.66 -29.01 -28.86
N ILE A 57 12.80 -27.88 -29.53
CA ILE A 57 11.90 -26.70 -29.38
C ILE A 57 10.48 -27.11 -29.73
N ASP A 58 10.28 -28.00 -30.71
CA ASP A 58 8.95 -28.40 -31.14
C ASP A 58 8.22 -29.21 -30.07
N LYS A 59 8.94 -30.03 -29.28
CA LYS A 59 8.35 -30.73 -28.13
C LYS A 59 8.05 -29.78 -26.96
N LEU A 60 8.78 -28.69 -26.82
CA LEU A 60 8.52 -27.63 -25.82
C LEU A 60 7.34 -26.74 -26.25
N LEU A 61 7.23 -26.44 -27.53
CA LEU A 61 6.21 -25.58 -28.10
C LEU A 61 4.90 -26.32 -28.39
N TYR A 62 4.97 -27.63 -28.64
CA TYR A 62 3.85 -28.49 -29.08
C TYR A 62 3.79 -29.81 -28.31
N PRO A 63 3.69 -29.81 -26.98
CA PRO A 63 3.54 -31.03 -26.22
C PRO A 63 2.24 -31.74 -26.58
N GLU A 64 2.31 -33.06 -26.81
CA GLU A 64 1.14 -33.91 -27.12
C GLU A 64 0.29 -34.21 -25.86
N GLU A 65 0.78 -33.88 -24.67
CA GLU A 65 0.14 -34.17 -23.37
C GLU A 65 -0.69 -33.01 -22.85
N ASP A 66 -1.69 -33.33 -22.04
CA ASP A 66 -2.74 -32.50 -21.46
C ASP A 66 -2.37 -31.00 -21.29
N PRO A 67 -3.01 -30.11 -22.05
CA PRO A 67 -2.69 -28.67 -22.03
C PRO A 67 -2.88 -27.98 -20.68
N SER A 68 -3.70 -28.53 -19.78
CA SER A 68 -4.09 -27.87 -18.53
C SER A 68 -2.96 -27.75 -17.50
N ASN A 69 -1.97 -28.65 -17.56
CA ASN A 69 -0.84 -28.67 -16.63
C ASN A 69 0.38 -27.83 -17.10
N TYR A 70 0.39 -27.39 -18.36
CA TYR A 70 1.56 -26.78 -18.99
C TYR A 70 1.28 -25.41 -19.62
N ASP A 71 0.06 -24.90 -19.54
CA ASP A 71 -0.36 -23.72 -20.29
C ASP A 71 0.49 -22.45 -20.01
N SER A 72 0.83 -22.18 -18.78
CA SER A 72 1.61 -20.98 -18.44
C SER A 72 3.03 -21.03 -19.01
N THR A 73 3.69 -22.18 -18.89
CA THR A 73 5.06 -22.36 -19.41
C THR A 73 5.11 -22.36 -20.94
N ILE A 74 4.10 -22.93 -21.57
CA ILE A 74 3.96 -22.92 -23.05
C ILE A 74 3.76 -21.48 -23.54
N ILE A 75 2.97 -20.67 -22.84
CA ILE A 75 2.73 -19.28 -23.19
C ILE A 75 4.03 -18.48 -23.08
N ASN A 76 4.77 -18.60 -21.98
CA ASN A 76 6.07 -17.95 -21.80
C ASN A 76 7.04 -18.31 -22.95
N ALA A 77 7.20 -19.61 -23.23
CA ALA A 77 8.08 -20.08 -24.31
C ALA A 77 7.69 -19.50 -25.68
N ARG A 78 6.38 -19.45 -25.99
CA ARG A 78 5.91 -18.92 -27.27
C ARG A 78 6.12 -17.41 -27.39
N ILE A 79 5.89 -16.66 -26.32
CA ILE A 79 6.16 -15.22 -26.31
C ILE A 79 7.66 -14.97 -26.55
N ARG A 80 8.53 -15.66 -25.83
CA ARG A 80 9.99 -15.55 -26.02
C ARG A 80 10.42 -15.94 -27.44
N THR A 81 9.82 -16.98 -28.02
CA THR A 81 10.06 -17.37 -29.41
C THR A 81 9.62 -16.29 -30.40
N ILE A 82 8.47 -15.66 -30.19
CA ILE A 82 7.99 -14.55 -31.03
C ILE A 82 8.97 -13.37 -30.97
N LEU A 83 9.34 -12.94 -29.77
CA LEU A 83 10.26 -11.79 -29.57
C LEU A 83 11.60 -12.00 -30.28
N LYS A 84 12.11 -13.24 -30.28
CA LYS A 84 13.36 -13.59 -30.94
C LYS A 84 13.33 -13.55 -32.48
N LYS A 85 12.16 -13.64 -33.08
CA LYS A 85 12.03 -13.57 -34.53
C LYS A 85 12.28 -12.16 -35.10
N PHE A 86 12.31 -11.14 -34.24
CA PHE A 86 12.50 -9.78 -34.63
C PHE A 86 13.88 -9.28 -34.15
N LYS A 87 14.60 -8.57 -35.04
CA LYS A 87 15.87 -7.93 -34.69
C LYS A 87 15.68 -6.85 -33.62
N ILE A 88 14.55 -6.12 -33.70
CA ILE A 88 14.14 -5.11 -32.71
C ILE A 88 12.81 -5.54 -32.14
N SER A 89 12.78 -5.90 -30.86
CA SER A 89 11.55 -6.27 -30.15
C SER A 89 11.49 -5.66 -28.77
N THR A 90 10.29 -5.24 -28.37
CA THR A 90 9.97 -4.73 -27.04
C THR A 90 8.83 -5.52 -26.45
N TYR A 91 8.98 -5.92 -25.20
CA TYR A 91 7.93 -6.55 -24.40
C TYR A 91 7.51 -5.61 -23.27
N ILE A 92 6.21 -5.35 -23.16
CA ILE A 92 5.63 -4.55 -22.07
C ILE A 92 4.56 -5.38 -21.38
N GLY A 93 4.77 -5.68 -20.11
CA GLY A 93 3.77 -6.36 -19.26
C GLY A 93 2.99 -5.34 -18.43
N TYR A 94 1.66 -5.39 -18.49
CA TYR A 94 0.76 -4.69 -17.58
C TYR A 94 0.26 -5.63 -16.51
N THR A 95 0.28 -5.19 -15.25
CA THR A 95 -0.30 -5.94 -14.13
C THR A 95 -0.60 -5.02 -12.95
N ALA A 96 -1.69 -5.32 -12.24
CA ALA A 96 -1.99 -4.67 -10.95
C ALA A 96 -1.28 -5.35 -9.77
N THR A 97 -0.66 -6.53 -9.97
CA THR A 97 -0.06 -7.36 -8.93
C THR A 97 1.31 -7.90 -9.35
N PRO A 98 2.35 -7.05 -9.45
CA PRO A 98 3.65 -7.40 -10.02
C PRO A 98 4.51 -8.33 -9.14
N PHE A 99 3.94 -8.91 -8.06
CA PHE A 99 4.68 -9.71 -7.09
C PHE A 99 5.44 -10.90 -7.70
N ALA A 100 4.87 -11.54 -8.73
CA ALA A 100 5.52 -12.65 -9.40
C ALA A 100 6.60 -12.19 -10.37
N ASN A 101 6.38 -11.07 -11.07
CA ASN A 101 7.27 -10.54 -12.10
C ASN A 101 8.62 -10.08 -11.53
N ILE A 102 8.61 -9.40 -10.37
CA ILE A 102 9.83 -8.93 -9.70
C ILE A 102 10.70 -10.08 -9.15
N PHE A 103 10.14 -11.30 -9.04
CA PHE A 103 10.86 -12.49 -8.57
C PHE A 103 11.31 -13.41 -9.70
N ILE A 104 11.10 -13.07 -10.95
CA ILE A 104 11.73 -13.75 -12.09
C ILE A 104 13.25 -13.57 -11.95
N SER A 105 14.02 -14.64 -12.16
CA SER A 105 15.48 -14.55 -12.14
C SER A 105 16.00 -13.90 -13.42
N PRO A 106 16.71 -12.77 -13.36
CA PRO A 106 17.36 -12.20 -14.53
C PRO A 106 18.52 -13.08 -15.05
N LYS A 107 19.07 -13.96 -14.19
CA LYS A 107 20.12 -14.92 -14.54
C LYS A 107 19.60 -16.20 -15.20
N ASN A 108 18.28 -16.37 -15.28
CA ASN A 108 17.68 -17.56 -15.88
C ASN A 108 17.75 -17.47 -17.42
N ASN A 109 18.88 -17.90 -17.95
CA ASN A 109 19.14 -17.94 -19.39
C ASN A 109 19.02 -19.38 -19.89
N ASN A 110 18.09 -19.60 -20.80
CA ASN A 110 17.95 -20.88 -21.48
C ASN A 110 18.71 -20.83 -22.81
N GLU A 111 19.55 -21.83 -23.10
CA GLU A 111 20.35 -21.89 -24.35
C GLU A 111 19.48 -21.69 -25.60
N ILE A 112 18.22 -22.14 -25.55
CA ILE A 112 17.27 -22.10 -26.67
C ILE A 112 16.40 -20.84 -26.65
N LEU A 113 15.80 -20.50 -25.46
CA LEU A 113 14.85 -19.40 -25.32
C LEU A 113 15.51 -18.09 -24.85
N LYS A 114 16.82 -18.11 -24.54
CA LYS A 114 17.60 -17.01 -23.95
C LYS A 114 16.99 -16.51 -22.63
N GLU A 115 17.00 -15.19 -22.42
CA GLU A 115 16.53 -14.54 -21.18
C GLU A 115 15.04 -14.77 -20.92
N ASP A 116 14.66 -14.87 -19.65
CA ASP A 116 13.26 -14.90 -19.23
C ASP A 116 12.65 -13.50 -19.25
N LEU A 117 11.33 -13.39 -19.04
CA LEU A 117 10.55 -12.15 -19.12
C LEU A 117 10.67 -11.31 -17.82
N PHE A 118 11.89 -11.18 -17.27
CA PHE A 118 12.16 -10.27 -16.18
C PHE A 118 12.04 -8.81 -16.67
N PRO A 119 11.38 -7.89 -15.94
CA PRO A 119 11.26 -6.49 -16.33
C PRO A 119 12.59 -5.75 -16.11
N LYS A 120 13.61 -6.03 -16.94
CA LYS A 120 14.99 -5.59 -16.76
C LYS A 120 15.22 -4.11 -16.99
N ASP A 121 14.49 -3.52 -17.94
CA ASP A 121 14.76 -2.16 -18.42
C ASP A 121 14.00 -1.10 -17.64
N PHE A 122 12.75 -1.39 -17.28
CA PHE A 122 11.94 -0.48 -16.46
C PHE A 122 10.80 -1.21 -15.75
N LEU A 123 10.35 -0.59 -14.67
CA LEU A 123 9.09 -0.89 -13.99
C LEU A 123 8.48 0.46 -13.63
N TYR A 124 7.26 0.72 -14.13
CA TYR A 124 6.61 2.00 -14.00
C TYR A 124 5.31 1.88 -13.22
N TYR A 125 5.16 2.71 -12.18
CA TYR A 125 3.91 2.82 -11.44
C TYR A 125 3.03 3.88 -12.10
N LEU A 126 1.85 3.45 -12.57
CA LEU A 126 0.82 4.34 -13.08
C LEU A 126 -0.03 4.80 -11.91
N GLU A 127 0.09 6.06 -11.53
CA GLU A 127 -0.73 6.63 -10.48
C GLU A 127 -2.21 6.64 -10.89
N PRO A 128 -3.10 6.07 -10.07
CA PRO A 128 -4.53 6.16 -10.34
C PRO A 128 -5.02 7.60 -10.17
N ALA A 129 -6.09 7.96 -10.87
CA ALA A 129 -6.76 9.24 -10.64
C ALA A 129 -7.35 9.31 -9.21
N ASN A 130 -7.50 10.52 -8.68
CA ASN A 130 -8.03 10.74 -7.31
C ASN A 130 -9.44 10.17 -7.08
N THR A 131 -10.19 9.93 -8.14
CA THR A 131 -11.53 9.30 -8.13
C THR A 131 -11.48 7.77 -8.06
N TYR A 132 -10.28 7.17 -8.06
CA TYR A 132 -10.13 5.73 -7.91
C TYR A 132 -10.37 5.32 -6.44
N PHE A 133 -11.23 4.33 -6.26
CA PHE A 133 -11.47 3.68 -4.97
C PHE A 133 -10.75 2.34 -4.95
N GLY A 134 -9.53 2.33 -4.46
CA GLY A 134 -8.65 1.18 -4.42
C GLY A 134 -8.49 0.56 -3.03
N PRO A 135 -7.52 -0.36 -2.88
CA PRO A 135 -7.26 -1.00 -1.59
C PRO A 135 -6.82 -0.04 -0.48
N THR A 136 -6.08 1.01 -0.83
CA THR A 136 -5.62 2.04 0.13
C THR A 136 -6.80 2.84 0.66
N GLU A 137 -7.62 3.38 -0.23
CA GLU A 137 -8.81 4.19 0.10
C GLU A 137 -9.84 3.38 0.89
N ALA A 138 -10.03 2.11 0.53
CA ALA A 138 -11.01 1.23 1.16
C ALA A 138 -10.60 0.73 2.55
N PHE A 139 -9.32 0.34 2.74
CA PHE A 139 -8.90 -0.43 3.92
C PHE A 139 -7.83 0.24 4.79
N ILE A 140 -7.17 1.29 4.31
CA ILE A 140 -6.17 2.05 5.08
C ILE A 140 -6.72 3.41 5.47
N GLU A 141 -7.19 4.20 4.52
CA GLU A 141 -7.74 5.54 4.71
C GLU A 141 -9.19 5.51 5.17
N GLU A 142 -9.89 4.41 4.85
CA GLU A 142 -11.32 4.22 5.17
C GLU A 142 -12.16 5.43 4.70
N ARG A 143 -11.91 5.87 3.44
CA ARG A 143 -12.52 7.06 2.82
C ARG A 143 -14.05 7.01 2.86
N ASN A 144 -14.65 5.84 2.58
CA ASN A 144 -16.05 5.55 2.85
C ASN A 144 -16.16 4.77 4.16
N LYS A 145 -16.62 5.43 5.24
CA LYS A 145 -16.74 4.83 6.58
C LYS A 145 -17.77 3.71 6.67
N ASP A 146 -18.80 3.75 5.84
CA ASP A 146 -19.88 2.75 5.80
C ASP A 146 -19.60 1.61 4.81
N PHE A 147 -18.46 1.63 4.14
CA PHE A 147 -18.09 0.63 3.16
C PHE A 147 -18.06 -0.78 3.76
N TYR A 148 -17.42 -0.94 4.92
CA TYR A 148 -17.22 -2.24 5.55
C TYR A 148 -18.37 -2.59 6.52
N ASN A 149 -18.97 -3.77 6.31
CA ASN A 149 -19.94 -4.40 7.20
C ASN A 149 -19.42 -5.78 7.62
N GLU A 150 -19.44 -6.06 8.93
CA GLU A 150 -18.87 -7.30 9.47
C GLU A 150 -19.84 -8.46 9.36
N ILE A 151 -19.35 -9.58 8.78
CA ILE A 151 -19.99 -10.89 8.94
C ILE A 151 -19.36 -11.53 10.16
N THR A 152 -20.14 -11.76 11.21
CA THR A 152 -19.63 -12.21 12.49
C THR A 152 -19.19 -13.69 12.44
N VAL A 153 -18.24 -14.05 13.32
CA VAL A 153 -17.80 -15.43 13.46
C VAL A 153 -18.96 -16.31 13.95
N ASP A 154 -19.80 -15.78 14.83
CA ASP A 154 -20.97 -16.50 15.37
C ASP A 154 -21.95 -16.88 14.27
N GLU A 155 -22.23 -15.98 13.32
CA GLU A 155 -23.09 -16.28 12.17
C GLU A 155 -22.52 -17.42 11.32
N ILE A 156 -21.19 -17.43 11.09
CA ILE A 156 -20.51 -18.44 10.28
C ILE A 156 -20.48 -19.80 10.97
N THR A 157 -20.27 -19.84 12.29
CA THR A 157 -20.04 -21.08 13.04
C THR A 157 -21.30 -21.69 13.63
N SER A 158 -22.34 -20.90 13.88
CA SER A 158 -23.62 -21.36 14.47
C SER A 158 -24.55 -22.08 13.50
N GLY A 159 -24.17 -22.18 12.22
CA GLY A 159 -25.05 -22.72 11.16
C GLY A 159 -26.10 -21.74 10.64
N LYS A 160 -26.15 -20.51 11.15
CA LYS A 160 -27.05 -19.45 10.67
C LYS A 160 -26.49 -18.73 9.44
N GLY A 161 -25.20 -18.91 9.15
CA GLY A 161 -24.51 -18.33 8.02
C GLY A 161 -23.96 -19.37 7.04
N ILE A 162 -23.19 -18.90 6.07
CA ILE A 162 -22.46 -19.78 5.16
C ILE A 162 -21.24 -20.32 5.91
N LEU A 163 -21.22 -21.61 6.18
CA LEU A 163 -20.15 -22.27 6.92
C LEU A 163 -18.79 -22.11 6.20
N ILE A 164 -17.74 -21.72 6.93
CA ILE A 164 -16.39 -21.62 6.41
C ILE A 164 -15.38 -22.23 7.40
N PRO A 165 -14.55 -23.18 6.98
CA PRO A 165 -14.53 -23.82 5.64
C PRO A 165 -15.69 -24.81 5.48
N HIS A 166 -16.16 -24.99 4.26
CA HIS A 166 -17.15 -26.01 3.93
C HIS A 166 -16.61 -27.01 2.90
N LYS A 167 -17.23 -28.19 2.86
CA LYS A 167 -16.93 -29.25 1.88
C LYS A 167 -17.65 -28.98 0.56
N LYS A 168 -17.31 -29.77 -0.49
CA LYS A 168 -17.87 -29.64 -1.83
C LYS A 168 -19.39 -29.90 -1.88
N ASP A 169 -19.88 -30.73 -0.99
CA ASP A 169 -21.29 -31.15 -0.86
C ASP A 169 -22.13 -30.24 0.05
N TYR A 170 -21.56 -29.13 0.52
CA TYR A 170 -22.29 -28.17 1.35
C TYR A 170 -23.41 -27.50 0.56
N VAL A 171 -24.61 -27.52 1.11
CA VAL A 171 -25.81 -26.86 0.59
C VAL A 171 -26.27 -25.81 1.60
N LEU A 172 -26.54 -24.60 1.11
CA LEU A 172 -27.15 -23.54 1.91
C LEU A 172 -28.68 -23.74 1.87
N GLU A 173 -29.30 -23.95 3.03
CA GLU A 173 -30.76 -24.15 3.12
C GLU A 173 -31.49 -22.84 3.35
N GLU A 174 -30.96 -21.95 4.17
CA GLU A 174 -31.56 -20.67 4.51
C GLU A 174 -30.60 -19.50 4.26
N ILE A 175 -31.16 -18.37 3.87
CA ILE A 175 -30.37 -17.16 3.61
C ILE A 175 -29.89 -16.53 4.92
N PRO A 176 -28.58 -16.28 5.12
CA PRO A 176 -28.03 -15.61 6.29
C PRO A 176 -28.54 -14.19 6.47
N ASP A 177 -28.63 -13.73 7.72
CA ASP A 177 -29.12 -12.37 8.02
C ASP A 177 -28.20 -11.28 7.44
N SER A 178 -26.87 -11.49 7.49
CA SER A 178 -25.92 -10.58 6.83
C SER A 178 -26.09 -10.52 5.30
N LEU A 179 -26.48 -11.63 4.67
CA LEU A 179 -26.74 -11.64 3.22
C LEU A 179 -28.10 -11.00 2.89
N LYS A 180 -29.13 -11.17 3.75
CA LYS A 180 -30.38 -10.42 3.65
C LYS A 180 -30.13 -8.92 3.73
N GLU A 181 -29.34 -8.48 4.71
CA GLU A 181 -28.99 -7.08 4.88
C GLU A 181 -28.22 -6.54 3.65
N CYS A 182 -27.27 -7.30 3.11
CA CYS A 182 -26.53 -6.93 1.92
C CYS A 182 -27.44 -6.76 0.69
N ILE A 183 -28.43 -7.66 0.49
CA ILE A 183 -29.40 -7.56 -0.59
C ILE A 183 -30.32 -6.35 -0.39
N ASN A 184 -30.79 -6.11 0.83
CA ASN A 184 -31.61 -4.94 1.15
C ASN A 184 -30.84 -3.64 0.90
N GLY A 185 -29.55 -3.57 1.30
CA GLY A 185 -28.67 -2.45 1.02
C GLY A 185 -28.43 -2.24 -0.48
N PHE A 186 -28.29 -3.33 -1.26
CA PHE A 186 -28.21 -3.26 -2.72
C PHE A 186 -29.45 -2.64 -3.36
N ILE A 187 -30.65 -3.00 -2.86
CA ILE A 187 -31.91 -2.42 -3.33
C ILE A 187 -31.94 -0.93 -3.02
N ILE A 188 -31.61 -0.52 -1.78
CA ILE A 188 -31.56 0.89 -1.36
C ILE A 188 -30.58 1.67 -2.25
N SER A 189 -29.34 1.21 -2.37
CA SER A 189 -28.31 1.87 -3.19
C SER A 189 -28.75 2.03 -4.65
N THR A 190 -29.47 1.04 -5.20
CA THR A 190 -29.99 1.12 -6.56
C THR A 190 -31.14 2.13 -6.66
N CYS A 191 -32.02 2.23 -5.64
CA CYS A 191 -33.05 3.26 -5.59
C CYS A 191 -32.44 4.66 -5.54
N VAL A 192 -31.45 4.89 -4.68
CA VAL A 192 -30.75 6.19 -4.58
C VAL A 192 -30.12 6.56 -5.93
N ARG A 193 -29.44 5.62 -6.60
CA ARG A 193 -28.90 5.85 -7.95
C ARG A 193 -29.97 6.24 -8.96
N TRP A 194 -31.15 5.62 -8.91
CA TRP A 194 -32.26 5.98 -9.79
C TRP A 194 -32.79 7.39 -9.51
N ILE A 195 -32.93 7.77 -8.24
CA ILE A 195 -33.35 9.12 -7.81
C ILE A 195 -32.32 10.15 -8.31
N ASN A 196 -31.06 9.82 -8.29
CA ASN A 196 -29.97 10.67 -8.79
C ASN A 196 -29.83 10.69 -10.34
N GLY A 197 -30.80 10.10 -11.09
CA GLY A 197 -30.84 10.14 -12.54
C GLY A 197 -30.13 9.00 -13.26
N TYR A 198 -29.60 7.99 -12.54
CA TYR A 198 -28.90 6.84 -13.12
C TYR A 198 -29.80 5.61 -13.34
N GLU A 199 -31.06 5.79 -13.65
CA GLU A 199 -32.05 4.72 -13.83
C GLU A 199 -31.77 3.82 -15.03
N ASN A 200 -31.03 4.34 -16.02
CA ASN A 200 -30.64 3.61 -17.24
C ASN A 200 -29.21 3.03 -17.11
N GLU A 201 -28.56 3.20 -15.97
CA GLU A 201 -27.26 2.65 -15.71
C GLU A 201 -27.36 1.26 -15.06
N HIS A 202 -26.29 0.46 -15.23
CA HIS A 202 -26.22 -0.85 -14.59
C HIS A 202 -26.00 -0.73 -13.09
N SER A 203 -26.66 -1.60 -12.32
CA SER A 203 -26.41 -1.79 -10.90
C SER A 203 -26.14 -3.27 -10.62
N SER A 204 -25.05 -3.56 -9.94
CA SER A 204 -24.64 -4.95 -9.69
C SER A 204 -24.34 -5.19 -8.21
N MET A 205 -24.65 -6.40 -7.77
CA MET A 205 -24.23 -6.96 -6.50
C MET A 205 -23.43 -8.23 -6.76
N LEU A 206 -22.34 -8.43 -6.00
CA LEU A 206 -21.48 -9.60 -6.06
C LEU A 206 -21.71 -10.49 -4.83
N VAL A 207 -21.94 -11.79 -5.05
CA VAL A 207 -21.92 -12.82 -3.97
C VAL A 207 -20.81 -13.82 -4.30
N ASN A 208 -19.70 -13.73 -3.55
CA ASN A 208 -18.52 -14.58 -3.71
C ASN A 208 -18.21 -15.28 -2.38
N ALA A 209 -18.89 -16.41 -2.13
CA ALA A 209 -18.81 -17.10 -0.85
C ALA A 209 -18.26 -18.53 -0.94
N SER A 210 -18.19 -19.15 -2.12
CA SER A 210 -17.71 -20.52 -2.31
C SER A 210 -16.83 -20.68 -3.53
N SER A 211 -15.90 -21.65 -3.47
CA SER A 211 -15.16 -22.12 -4.66
C SER A 211 -15.88 -23.26 -5.39
N TYR A 212 -16.85 -23.91 -4.78
CA TYR A 212 -17.56 -25.07 -5.32
C TYR A 212 -18.82 -24.66 -6.07
N THR A 213 -18.95 -25.16 -7.29
CA THR A 213 -20.06 -24.78 -8.19
C THR A 213 -21.44 -25.18 -7.64
N ASP A 214 -21.53 -26.34 -7.00
CA ASP A 214 -22.79 -26.84 -6.47
C ASP A 214 -23.26 -25.98 -5.28
N THR A 215 -22.33 -25.60 -4.40
CA THR A 215 -22.60 -24.64 -3.31
C THR A 215 -22.96 -23.25 -3.84
N GLN A 216 -22.28 -22.78 -4.91
CA GLN A 216 -22.65 -21.50 -5.54
C GLN A 216 -24.08 -21.54 -6.09
N LYS A 217 -24.49 -22.69 -6.64
CA LYS A 217 -25.85 -22.90 -7.14
C LYS A 217 -26.85 -22.82 -5.99
N SER A 218 -26.63 -23.56 -4.89
CA SER A 218 -27.54 -23.50 -3.71
C SER A 218 -27.65 -22.09 -3.13
N ILE A 219 -26.54 -21.33 -3.07
CA ILE A 219 -26.56 -19.92 -2.68
C ILE A 219 -27.40 -19.09 -3.66
N SER A 220 -27.26 -19.31 -4.96
CA SER A 220 -28.03 -18.62 -5.98
C SER A 220 -29.53 -18.89 -5.87
N ASP A 221 -29.90 -20.14 -5.60
CA ASP A 221 -31.30 -20.55 -5.44
C ASP A 221 -31.93 -19.89 -4.20
N VAL A 222 -31.23 -19.86 -3.06
CA VAL A 222 -31.72 -19.21 -1.83
C VAL A 222 -31.79 -17.70 -1.99
N VAL A 223 -30.84 -17.07 -2.70
CA VAL A 223 -30.88 -15.63 -3.03
C VAL A 223 -32.06 -15.31 -3.95
N TRP A 224 -32.33 -16.15 -4.92
CA TRP A 224 -33.49 -16.00 -5.81
C TRP A 224 -34.80 -16.08 -5.04
N ASP A 225 -34.97 -17.08 -4.18
CA ASP A 225 -36.16 -17.21 -3.32
C ASP A 225 -36.39 -16.00 -2.44
N TYR A 226 -35.34 -15.49 -1.82
CA TYR A 226 -35.42 -14.30 -0.97
C TYR A 226 -35.78 -13.05 -1.78
N LYS A 227 -35.19 -12.85 -2.95
CA LYS A 227 -35.50 -11.76 -3.87
C LYS A 227 -36.96 -11.80 -4.30
N GLU A 228 -37.51 -12.98 -4.64
CA GLU A 228 -38.93 -13.13 -4.99
C GLU A 228 -39.84 -12.74 -3.83
N LYS A 229 -39.55 -13.17 -2.59
CA LYS A 229 -40.29 -12.79 -1.38
C LYS A 229 -40.26 -11.28 -1.16
N ILE A 230 -39.11 -10.63 -1.31
CA ILE A 230 -38.98 -9.16 -1.24
C ILE A 230 -39.87 -8.50 -2.30
N MET A 231 -39.75 -8.92 -3.55
CA MET A 231 -40.47 -8.34 -4.66
C MET A 231 -42.02 -8.39 -4.41
N HIS A 232 -42.51 -9.55 -4.00
CA HIS A 232 -43.93 -9.70 -3.66
C HIS A 232 -44.34 -8.84 -2.46
N GLY A 233 -43.50 -8.81 -1.41
CA GLY A 233 -43.77 -8.00 -0.23
C GLY A 233 -43.78 -6.51 -0.51
N LEU A 234 -42.83 -6.00 -1.28
CA LEU A 234 -42.76 -4.60 -1.66
C LEU A 234 -43.88 -4.21 -2.62
N LYS A 235 -44.26 -5.08 -3.55
CA LYS A 235 -45.41 -4.85 -4.45
C LYS A 235 -46.70 -4.78 -3.68
N ALA A 236 -46.92 -5.65 -2.69
CA ALA A 236 -48.09 -5.63 -1.83
C ALA A 236 -48.15 -4.38 -0.93
N SER A 237 -46.99 -3.83 -0.57
CA SER A 237 -46.89 -2.63 0.28
C SER A 237 -46.89 -1.31 -0.51
N SER A 238 -46.77 -1.39 -1.87
CA SER A 238 -46.77 -0.21 -2.72
C SER A 238 -48.13 0.50 -2.68
N GLY A 239 -48.13 1.83 -2.45
CA GLY A 239 -49.34 2.62 -2.36
C GLY A 239 -50.06 2.61 -0.99
N LEU A 240 -49.60 1.76 -0.04
CA LEU A 240 -50.13 1.80 1.33
C LEU A 240 -49.49 2.95 2.13
N GLU A 241 -50.21 3.45 3.12
CA GLU A 241 -49.62 4.34 4.14
C GLU A 241 -48.49 3.61 4.91
N ASN A 242 -47.52 4.36 5.43
CA ASN A 242 -46.35 3.78 6.09
C ASN A 242 -46.71 2.82 7.23
N SER A 243 -47.67 3.18 8.07
CA SER A 243 -48.14 2.35 9.17
C SER A 243 -48.72 0.99 8.77
N LEU A 244 -49.33 0.93 7.58
CA LEU A 244 -49.84 -0.32 7.01
C LEU A 244 -48.74 -1.08 6.25
N ALA A 245 -47.88 -0.38 5.51
CA ALA A 245 -46.78 -0.96 4.79
C ALA A 245 -45.76 -1.66 5.72
N GLU A 246 -45.51 -1.10 6.90
CA GLU A 246 -44.61 -1.63 7.92
C GLU A 246 -45.09 -2.95 8.58
N LYS A 247 -46.36 -3.33 8.38
CA LYS A 247 -46.83 -4.68 8.75
C LYS A 247 -46.16 -5.77 7.89
N ASN A 248 -45.68 -5.40 6.72
CA ASN A 248 -44.90 -6.30 5.88
C ASN A 248 -43.44 -6.30 6.35
N ILE A 249 -42.92 -7.44 6.77
CA ILE A 249 -41.56 -7.58 7.35
C ILE A 249 -40.47 -7.19 6.35
N PHE A 250 -40.64 -7.44 5.05
CA PHE A 250 -39.64 -7.09 4.05
C PHE A 250 -39.56 -5.58 3.84
N TYR A 251 -40.72 -4.92 3.79
CA TYR A 251 -40.79 -3.45 3.71
C TYR A 251 -40.15 -2.82 4.95
N LYS A 252 -40.53 -3.30 6.15
CA LYS A 252 -39.99 -2.80 7.40
C LYS A 252 -38.51 -2.95 7.50
N ASN A 253 -37.97 -4.13 7.21
CA ASN A 253 -36.52 -4.39 7.28
C ASN A 253 -35.69 -3.48 6.36
N ILE A 254 -36.22 -3.16 5.16
CA ILE A 254 -35.52 -2.27 4.23
C ILE A 254 -35.61 -0.82 4.71
N LYS A 255 -36.76 -0.40 5.24
CA LYS A 255 -36.91 0.93 5.83
C LYS A 255 -36.01 1.14 7.03
N ASP A 256 -36.01 0.21 7.97
CA ASP A 256 -35.15 0.25 9.17
C ASP A 256 -33.65 0.31 8.77
N LEU A 257 -33.24 -0.44 7.75
CA LEU A 257 -31.89 -0.40 7.24
C LEU A 257 -31.54 0.94 6.59
N PHE A 258 -32.48 1.54 5.85
CA PHE A 258 -32.27 2.87 5.27
C PHE A 258 -32.05 3.91 6.36
N GLU A 259 -32.92 3.97 7.34
CA GLU A 259 -32.85 4.92 8.46
C GLU A 259 -31.58 4.74 9.30
N GLN A 260 -31.10 3.50 9.48
CA GLN A 260 -29.91 3.21 10.29
C GLN A 260 -28.58 3.44 9.56
N LYS A 261 -28.51 3.14 8.25
CA LYS A 261 -27.21 3.06 7.55
C LYS A 261 -27.08 3.90 6.28
N PHE A 262 -28.15 4.52 5.80
CA PHE A 262 -28.09 5.26 4.53
C PHE A 262 -28.56 6.72 4.67
N GLU A 263 -29.57 6.99 5.48
CA GLU A 263 -30.22 8.31 5.56
C GLU A 263 -29.24 9.46 5.81
N HIS A 264 -28.18 9.23 6.58
CA HIS A 264 -27.16 10.23 6.90
C HIS A 264 -26.16 10.52 5.77
N ASN A 265 -26.14 9.68 4.72
CA ASN A 265 -25.16 9.76 3.61
C ASN A 265 -25.80 10.05 2.25
N VAL A 266 -27.12 10.21 2.19
CA VAL A 266 -27.83 10.42 0.93
C VAL A 266 -28.79 11.62 1.03
N ASP A 267 -28.97 12.34 -0.05
CA ASP A 267 -29.82 13.53 -0.08
C ASP A 267 -31.31 13.20 -0.24
N CYS A 268 -31.66 11.94 -0.51
CA CYS A 268 -33.05 11.53 -0.69
C CYS A 268 -33.72 11.05 0.61
N LYS A 269 -35.02 11.20 0.67
CA LYS A 269 -35.84 10.76 1.82
C LYS A 269 -36.49 9.40 1.56
N TRP A 270 -36.84 8.69 2.63
CA TRP A 270 -37.51 7.39 2.52
C TRP A 270 -38.75 7.42 1.60
N GLN A 271 -39.48 8.52 1.58
CA GLN A 271 -40.69 8.65 0.74
C GLN A 271 -40.37 8.51 -0.75
N GLU A 272 -39.27 9.06 -1.22
CA GLU A 272 -38.82 8.97 -2.62
C GLU A 272 -38.44 7.54 -2.96
N ILE A 273 -37.74 6.87 -2.04
CA ILE A 273 -37.36 5.45 -2.18
C ILE A 273 -38.61 4.57 -2.25
N LYS A 274 -39.59 4.80 -1.38
CA LYS A 274 -40.83 4.07 -1.31
C LYS A 274 -41.59 4.06 -2.66
N GLU A 275 -41.57 5.16 -3.40
CA GLU A 275 -42.27 5.29 -4.68
C GLU A 275 -41.68 4.40 -5.78
N ILE A 276 -40.38 4.07 -5.71
CA ILE A 276 -39.70 3.36 -6.78
C ILE A 276 -39.20 1.96 -6.37
N ILE A 277 -39.09 1.66 -5.08
CA ILE A 277 -38.46 0.44 -4.58
C ILE A 277 -39.06 -0.84 -5.15
N HIS A 278 -40.36 -0.90 -5.34
CA HIS A 278 -41.05 -2.05 -5.93
C HIS A 278 -40.69 -2.23 -7.43
N LYS A 279 -40.42 -1.13 -8.15
CA LYS A 279 -39.99 -1.14 -9.54
C LYS A 279 -38.54 -1.65 -9.66
N VAL A 280 -37.68 -1.20 -8.76
CA VAL A 280 -36.28 -1.63 -8.68
C VAL A 280 -36.24 -3.13 -8.36
N ALA A 281 -36.93 -3.57 -7.31
CA ALA A 281 -36.94 -4.98 -6.89
C ALA A 281 -37.45 -5.91 -7.99
N ALA A 282 -38.45 -5.48 -8.78
CA ALA A 282 -38.99 -6.27 -9.90
C ALA A 282 -37.99 -6.45 -11.06
N LYS A 283 -37.04 -5.54 -11.24
CA LYS A 283 -36.01 -5.63 -12.30
C LYS A 283 -34.76 -6.42 -11.88
N ILE A 284 -34.64 -6.84 -10.64
CA ILE A 284 -33.46 -7.58 -10.17
C ILE A 284 -33.45 -8.98 -10.77
N GLU A 285 -32.34 -9.32 -11.41
CA GLU A 285 -32.03 -10.66 -11.91
C GLU A 285 -30.98 -11.32 -11.00
N VAL A 286 -31.16 -12.59 -10.68
CA VAL A 286 -30.15 -13.40 -9.99
C VAL A 286 -29.47 -14.30 -11.00
N VAL A 287 -28.15 -14.19 -11.13
CA VAL A 287 -27.38 -14.88 -12.17
C VAL A 287 -26.27 -15.71 -11.55
N HIS A 288 -26.27 -17.03 -11.78
CA HIS A 288 -25.20 -17.94 -11.38
C HIS A 288 -24.10 -17.99 -12.44
N ILE A 289 -22.89 -17.55 -12.09
CA ILE A 289 -21.74 -17.46 -13.01
C ILE A 289 -20.70 -18.50 -12.66
N ASN A 290 -20.49 -19.43 -13.60
CA ASN A 290 -19.45 -20.46 -13.50
C ASN A 290 -18.69 -20.63 -14.82
N ARG A 291 -17.69 -21.52 -14.86
CA ARG A 291 -16.89 -21.80 -16.07
C ARG A 291 -17.55 -22.74 -17.06
N LEU A 292 -18.68 -23.35 -16.71
CA LEU A 292 -19.37 -24.28 -17.58
C LEU A 292 -20.00 -23.54 -18.77
N LYS A 293 -20.05 -24.21 -19.96
CA LYS A 293 -20.63 -23.62 -21.16
C LYS A 293 -22.12 -23.26 -21.02
N THR A 294 -22.78 -23.85 -20.03
CA THR A 294 -24.21 -23.66 -19.72
C THR A 294 -24.48 -22.50 -18.79
N SER A 295 -23.44 -21.83 -18.25
CA SER A 295 -23.64 -20.67 -17.40
C SER A 295 -24.01 -19.44 -18.22
N GLU A 296 -24.95 -18.66 -17.72
CA GLU A 296 -25.25 -17.35 -18.30
C GLU A 296 -24.02 -16.46 -18.22
N LYS A 297 -23.70 -15.80 -19.34
CA LYS A 297 -22.68 -14.77 -19.38
C LYS A 297 -23.32 -13.44 -19.00
N LEU A 298 -22.69 -12.69 -18.10
CA LEU A 298 -23.04 -11.30 -17.86
C LEU A 298 -22.70 -10.48 -19.10
N ASN A 299 -23.73 -10.22 -19.92
CA ASN A 299 -23.60 -9.34 -21.07
C ASN A 299 -24.42 -8.07 -20.82
N TYR A 300 -23.74 -7.00 -20.48
CA TYR A 300 -24.39 -5.72 -20.23
C TYR A 300 -24.77 -4.96 -21.52
N GLU A 301 -24.11 -5.24 -22.63
CA GLU A 301 -24.35 -4.57 -23.91
C GLU A 301 -25.76 -4.84 -24.46
N LYS A 302 -26.34 -5.97 -24.08
CA LYS A 302 -27.71 -6.33 -24.45
C LYS A 302 -28.78 -5.52 -23.70
N TYR A 303 -28.38 -4.73 -22.71
CA TYR A 303 -29.28 -4.00 -21.82
C TYR A 303 -28.97 -2.49 -21.83
N PRO A 304 -29.29 -1.78 -22.93
CA PRO A 304 -28.96 -0.36 -23.07
C PRO A 304 -29.73 0.56 -22.12
N LYS A 305 -30.78 0.05 -21.46
CA LYS A 305 -31.57 0.76 -20.45
C LYS A 305 -31.23 0.32 -19.01
N GLY A 306 -29.98 -0.11 -18.81
CA GLY A 306 -29.52 -0.61 -17.52
C GLY A 306 -29.94 -2.06 -17.22
N ARG A 307 -29.16 -2.75 -16.41
CA ARG A 307 -29.41 -4.09 -15.89
C ARG A 307 -29.15 -4.08 -14.38
N ILE A 308 -30.09 -4.63 -13.62
CA ILE A 308 -29.93 -4.77 -12.16
C ILE A 308 -29.69 -6.25 -11.86
N VAL A 309 -28.51 -6.61 -11.35
CA VAL A 309 -28.11 -8.01 -11.25
C VAL A 309 -27.44 -8.36 -9.92
N ILE A 310 -27.84 -9.48 -9.34
CA ILE A 310 -27.11 -10.16 -8.26
C ILE A 310 -26.32 -11.31 -8.88
N ALA A 311 -25.01 -11.15 -8.97
CA ALA A 311 -24.12 -12.13 -9.56
C ALA A 311 -23.56 -13.07 -8.48
N VAL A 312 -23.95 -14.34 -8.50
CA VAL A 312 -23.46 -15.37 -7.59
C VAL A 312 -22.41 -16.21 -8.30
N GLY A 313 -21.21 -16.33 -7.72
CA GLY A 313 -20.17 -17.16 -8.36
C GLY A 313 -18.87 -17.21 -7.56
N GLY A 314 -17.89 -17.87 -8.16
CA GLY A 314 -16.60 -18.12 -7.56
C GLY A 314 -15.43 -17.50 -8.34
N PHE A 315 -14.44 -18.33 -8.70
CA PHE A 315 -13.24 -17.89 -9.41
C PHE A 315 -13.52 -17.24 -10.77
N SER A 316 -14.61 -17.62 -11.44
CA SER A 316 -15.01 -17.02 -12.72
C SER A 316 -15.31 -15.52 -12.61
N LEU A 317 -15.63 -15.03 -11.41
CA LEU A 317 -15.88 -13.62 -11.14
C LEU A 317 -14.59 -12.82 -10.87
N SER A 318 -13.46 -13.50 -10.59
CA SER A 318 -12.21 -12.80 -10.26
C SER A 318 -11.41 -12.34 -11.48
N ARG A 319 -11.65 -12.93 -12.67
CA ARG A 319 -10.90 -12.57 -13.89
C ARG A 319 -11.80 -12.56 -15.14
N GLY A 320 -11.52 -11.61 -16.04
CA GLY A 320 -12.16 -11.56 -17.35
C GLY A 320 -13.65 -11.19 -17.35
N LEU A 321 -14.17 -10.68 -16.23
CA LEU A 321 -15.56 -10.23 -16.11
C LEU A 321 -15.60 -8.86 -15.45
N THR A 322 -16.27 -7.91 -16.07
CA THR A 322 -16.52 -6.60 -15.48
C THR A 322 -17.93 -6.57 -14.88
N LEU A 323 -18.03 -6.16 -13.62
CA LEU A 323 -19.29 -5.91 -12.94
C LEU A 323 -19.59 -4.40 -12.98
N LYS A 324 -20.35 -3.97 -13.99
CA LYS A 324 -20.71 -2.57 -14.16
C LYS A 324 -21.66 -2.13 -13.04
N GLY A 325 -21.40 -0.97 -12.44
CA GLY A 325 -22.22 -0.42 -11.36
C GLY A 325 -22.24 -1.28 -10.09
N LEU A 326 -21.10 -1.86 -9.69
CA LEU A 326 -21.01 -2.69 -8.49
C LEU A 326 -21.10 -1.82 -7.23
N VAL A 327 -22.22 -1.91 -6.52
CA VAL A 327 -22.50 -1.14 -5.29
C VAL A 327 -22.53 -2.01 -4.03
N ALA A 328 -22.74 -3.33 -4.15
CA ALA A 328 -22.75 -4.21 -2.99
C ALA A 328 -21.94 -5.49 -3.24
N SER A 329 -21.21 -5.95 -2.24
CA SER A 329 -20.41 -7.17 -2.33
C SER A 329 -20.53 -7.99 -1.05
N TYR A 330 -20.86 -9.27 -1.18
CA TYR A 330 -20.85 -10.25 -0.10
C TYR A 330 -19.68 -11.20 -0.33
N TYR A 331 -18.65 -11.12 0.53
CA TYR A 331 -17.37 -11.78 0.31
C TYR A 331 -16.97 -12.65 1.51
N LEU A 332 -17.00 -13.95 1.31
CA LEU A 332 -16.56 -14.95 2.30
C LEU A 332 -15.47 -15.87 1.80
N ARG A 333 -15.08 -15.70 0.54
CA ARG A 333 -14.05 -16.54 -0.04
C ARG A 333 -12.67 -16.22 0.55
N THR A 334 -11.87 -17.26 0.76
CA THR A 334 -10.49 -17.15 1.23
C THR A 334 -9.49 -17.54 0.16
N SER A 335 -8.34 -16.88 0.14
CA SER A 335 -7.16 -17.26 -0.64
C SER A 335 -5.92 -17.08 0.24
N LYS A 336 -4.84 -17.77 -0.14
CA LYS A 336 -3.55 -17.64 0.53
C LYS A 336 -2.59 -16.67 -0.17
N MET A 337 -2.92 -16.20 -1.36
CA MET A 337 -2.03 -15.41 -2.20
C MET A 337 -2.52 -13.97 -2.32
N TYR A 338 -1.62 -12.99 -2.13
CA TYR A 338 -1.95 -11.56 -2.21
C TYR A 338 -2.53 -11.20 -3.58
N ASP A 339 -1.88 -11.65 -4.68
CA ASP A 339 -2.36 -11.45 -6.04
C ASP A 339 -3.79 -11.96 -6.25
N THR A 340 -4.08 -13.16 -5.76
CA THR A 340 -5.42 -13.75 -5.89
C THR A 340 -6.46 -13.01 -5.06
N ILE A 341 -6.14 -12.59 -3.83
CA ILE A 341 -7.05 -11.84 -2.96
C ILE A 341 -7.40 -10.49 -3.63
N LEU A 342 -6.41 -9.79 -4.16
CA LEU A 342 -6.62 -8.52 -4.84
C LEU A 342 -7.48 -8.65 -6.10
N GLN A 343 -7.23 -9.69 -6.90
CA GLN A 343 -8.02 -9.96 -8.12
C GLN A 343 -9.49 -10.33 -7.82
N MET A 344 -9.77 -10.83 -6.60
CA MET A 344 -11.14 -11.03 -6.13
C MET A 344 -11.82 -9.72 -5.70
N GLY A 345 -11.06 -8.67 -5.44
CA GLY A 345 -11.53 -7.34 -5.02
C GLY A 345 -12.20 -6.55 -6.15
N ARG A 346 -13.27 -7.07 -6.73
CA ARG A 346 -13.99 -6.45 -7.84
C ARG A 346 -14.71 -5.13 -7.46
N TRP A 347 -14.81 -4.83 -6.18
CA TRP A 347 -15.32 -3.57 -5.66
C TRP A 347 -14.36 -2.40 -5.82
N PHE A 348 -13.08 -2.64 -6.09
CA PHE A 348 -12.13 -1.58 -6.46
C PHE A 348 -12.44 -1.03 -7.85
N GLY A 349 -12.21 0.26 -8.06
CA GLY A 349 -12.40 0.91 -9.35
C GLY A 349 -12.85 2.37 -9.22
N TYR A 350 -13.19 2.96 -10.35
CA TYR A 350 -13.74 4.32 -10.38
C TYR A 350 -15.20 4.31 -9.93
N ARG A 351 -15.53 5.08 -8.88
CA ARG A 351 -16.83 5.11 -8.21
C ARG A 351 -17.33 6.54 -7.96
N GLU A 352 -16.98 7.45 -8.85
CA GLU A 352 -17.11 8.90 -8.71
C GLU A 352 -18.51 9.35 -8.24
N ASP A 353 -19.56 8.74 -8.79
CA ASP A 353 -20.94 9.16 -8.52
C ASP A 353 -21.67 8.31 -7.46
N TYR A 354 -21.04 7.27 -6.91
CA TYR A 354 -21.70 6.33 -6.00
C TYR A 354 -20.77 5.61 -5.01
N GLU A 355 -19.60 6.18 -4.73
CA GLU A 355 -18.63 5.59 -3.78
C GLU A 355 -19.24 5.47 -2.38
N ASP A 356 -19.97 6.46 -1.95
CA ASP A 356 -20.69 6.55 -0.66
C ASP A 356 -21.80 5.49 -0.51
N LEU A 357 -22.33 4.98 -1.63
CA LEU A 357 -23.33 3.90 -1.65
C LEU A 357 -22.70 2.51 -1.65
N CYS A 358 -21.38 2.40 -1.90
CA CYS A 358 -20.71 1.11 -1.95
C CYS A 358 -20.63 0.45 -0.57
N ARG A 359 -20.98 -0.84 -0.51
CA ARG A 359 -20.96 -1.64 0.73
C ARG A 359 -20.29 -2.99 0.47
N ILE A 360 -19.46 -3.44 1.42
CA ILE A 360 -18.90 -4.77 1.42
C ILE A 360 -19.20 -5.48 2.74
N TYR A 361 -19.65 -6.71 2.63
CA TYR A 361 -19.87 -7.63 3.74
C TYR A 361 -18.77 -8.68 3.73
N MET A 362 -17.94 -8.70 4.77
CA MET A 362 -16.86 -9.67 4.93
C MET A 362 -16.51 -9.87 6.40
N THR A 363 -15.76 -10.92 6.71
CA THR A 363 -15.27 -11.15 8.07
C THR A 363 -14.22 -10.11 8.47
N LYS A 364 -14.10 -9.84 9.77
CA LYS A 364 -13.03 -9.01 10.34
C LYS A 364 -11.63 -9.47 9.92
N LYS A 365 -11.43 -10.80 9.84
CA LYS A 365 -10.19 -11.40 9.37
C LYS A 365 -9.90 -11.05 7.91
N ALA A 366 -10.89 -11.12 7.03
CA ALA A 366 -10.73 -10.73 5.63
C ALA A 366 -10.39 -9.23 5.50
N LYS A 367 -11.06 -8.34 6.27
CA LYS A 367 -10.72 -6.91 6.33
C LYS A 367 -9.24 -6.70 6.72
N GLN A 368 -8.76 -7.42 7.74
CA GLN A 368 -7.36 -7.33 8.17
C GLN A 368 -6.39 -7.81 7.08
N ASP A 369 -6.73 -8.88 6.36
CA ASP A 369 -5.94 -9.40 5.26
C ASP A 369 -5.85 -8.38 4.10
N PHE A 370 -6.97 -7.78 3.69
CA PHE A 370 -6.98 -6.71 2.69
C PHE A 370 -6.20 -5.48 3.13
N ARG A 371 -6.34 -5.05 4.39
CA ARG A 371 -5.58 -3.94 4.96
C ARG A 371 -4.07 -4.19 4.93
N PHE A 372 -3.64 -5.41 5.31
CA PHE A 372 -2.24 -5.80 5.24
C PHE A 372 -1.73 -5.76 3.80
N ILE A 373 -2.46 -6.37 2.86
CA ILE A 373 -2.07 -6.43 1.44
C ILE A 373 -2.05 -5.04 0.80
N ALA A 374 -3.02 -4.17 1.13
CA ALA A 374 -3.02 -2.78 0.71
C ALA A 374 -1.74 -2.04 1.16
N GLY A 375 -1.31 -2.29 2.40
CA GLY A 375 -0.02 -1.79 2.90
C GLY A 375 1.18 -2.32 2.11
N VAL A 376 1.18 -3.61 1.74
CA VAL A 376 2.25 -4.21 0.93
C VAL A 376 2.32 -3.59 -0.47
N ILE A 377 1.17 -3.34 -1.10
CA ILE A 377 1.11 -2.67 -2.43
C ILE A 377 1.66 -1.25 -2.32
N ARG A 378 1.22 -0.49 -1.32
CA ARG A 378 1.70 0.88 -1.10
C ARG A 378 3.21 0.91 -0.91
N ASP A 379 3.78 -0.05 -0.16
CA ASP A 379 5.22 -0.19 0.03
C ASP A 379 5.94 -0.45 -1.30
N LEU A 380 5.41 -1.37 -2.11
CA LEU A 380 6.01 -1.70 -3.39
C LEU A 380 5.92 -0.54 -4.38
N ASN A 381 4.77 0.16 -4.44
CA ASN A 381 4.60 1.33 -5.30
C ASN A 381 5.59 2.44 -4.92
N THR A 382 5.77 2.69 -3.63
CA THR A 382 6.77 3.65 -3.14
C THR A 382 8.19 3.27 -3.56
N GLN A 383 8.56 1.99 -3.46
CA GLN A 383 9.87 1.52 -3.92
C GLN A 383 10.05 1.73 -5.43
N ILE A 384 9.01 1.50 -6.23
CA ILE A 384 9.04 1.71 -7.68
C ILE A 384 9.23 3.21 -7.99
N ILE A 385 8.48 4.10 -7.32
CA ILE A 385 8.62 5.55 -7.48
C ILE A 385 10.04 6.00 -7.13
N VAL A 386 10.59 5.51 -6.02
CA VAL A 386 11.97 5.81 -5.60
C VAL A 386 12.97 5.31 -6.64
N MET A 387 12.83 4.08 -7.13
CA MET A 387 13.67 3.52 -8.17
C MET A 387 13.64 4.38 -9.44
N GLN A 388 12.44 4.82 -9.86
CA GLN A 388 12.26 5.70 -11.02
C GLN A 388 12.91 7.07 -10.82
N SER A 389 12.72 7.69 -9.64
CA SER A 389 13.31 9.00 -9.32
C SER A 389 14.84 8.98 -9.35
N GLN A 390 15.43 7.82 -9.09
CA GLN A 390 16.88 7.59 -9.18
C GLN A 390 17.35 7.14 -10.57
N ARG A 391 16.47 7.06 -11.56
CA ARG A 391 16.75 6.55 -12.89
C ARG A 391 17.40 5.15 -12.88
N LYS A 392 17.10 4.36 -11.86
CA LYS A 392 17.56 2.97 -11.72
C LYS A 392 16.59 2.03 -12.43
N THR A 393 17.14 0.95 -12.93
CA THR A 393 16.36 -0.16 -13.49
C THR A 393 16.07 -1.21 -12.42
N PRO A 394 15.12 -2.13 -12.64
CA PRO A 394 14.93 -3.27 -11.75
C PRO A 394 16.15 -4.20 -11.63
N MET A 395 17.13 -4.08 -12.53
CA MET A 395 18.44 -4.77 -12.41
C MET A 395 19.35 -4.14 -11.35
N ASP A 396 19.20 -2.82 -11.13
CA ASP A 396 20.04 -2.04 -10.22
C ASP A 396 19.39 -1.83 -8.85
N PHE A 397 18.12 -2.19 -8.72
CA PHE A 397 17.31 -1.92 -7.52
C PHE A 397 16.45 -3.14 -7.16
N ALA A 398 16.93 -3.95 -6.22
CA ALA A 398 16.17 -5.11 -5.79
C ALA A 398 14.93 -4.71 -4.96
N LEU A 399 13.78 -4.85 -5.58
CA LEU A 399 12.49 -4.65 -4.92
C LEU A 399 12.20 -5.76 -3.90
N PHE A 400 11.54 -5.40 -2.82
CA PHE A 400 11.13 -6.37 -1.81
C PHE A 400 9.61 -6.35 -1.56
N VAL A 401 9.09 -7.48 -1.12
CA VAL A 401 7.67 -7.65 -0.76
C VAL A 401 7.58 -8.11 0.69
N ARG A 402 6.83 -7.38 1.50
CA ARG A 402 6.58 -7.73 2.89
C ARG A 402 5.92 -9.09 3.01
N LYS A 403 6.47 -9.95 3.86
CA LYS A 403 5.93 -11.26 4.19
C LYS A 403 4.96 -11.13 5.36
N HIS A 404 3.82 -11.81 5.29
CA HIS A 404 2.89 -11.86 6.40
C HIS A 404 3.47 -12.67 7.56
N GLU A 405 3.21 -12.29 8.82
CA GLU A 405 3.69 -13.01 10.00
C GLU A 405 3.31 -14.49 9.98
N ASP A 406 2.07 -14.80 9.58
CA ASP A 406 1.62 -16.16 9.30
C ASP A 406 1.79 -16.48 7.81
N ALA A 407 3.00 -16.83 7.41
CA ALA A 407 3.32 -17.18 6.03
C ALA A 407 2.64 -18.46 5.50
N LYS A 408 2.07 -19.28 6.39
CA LYS A 408 1.23 -20.42 6.00
C LYS A 408 -0.17 -19.98 5.58
N ARG A 409 -0.62 -18.84 6.10
CA ARG A 409 -1.93 -18.25 5.85
C ARG A 409 -1.94 -17.34 4.65
N LEU A 410 -0.97 -16.43 4.55
CA LEU A 410 -0.86 -15.45 3.47
C LEU A 410 0.55 -15.43 2.87
N MET A 411 0.62 -15.47 1.55
CA MET A 411 1.85 -15.47 0.76
C MET A 411 1.78 -14.44 -0.36
N ALA A 412 2.90 -13.79 -0.67
CA ALA A 412 2.98 -12.79 -1.73
C ALA A 412 2.51 -13.35 -3.07
N THR A 413 2.96 -14.55 -3.44
CA THR A 413 2.55 -15.28 -4.63
C THR A 413 2.75 -16.79 -4.43
N ALA A 414 2.27 -17.60 -5.35
CA ALA A 414 2.43 -19.05 -5.28
C ALA A 414 3.91 -19.47 -5.20
N ASN A 415 4.19 -20.53 -4.45
CA ASN A 415 5.58 -21.02 -4.27
C ASN A 415 6.31 -21.27 -5.59
N LEU A 416 5.60 -21.72 -6.62
CA LEU A 416 6.17 -21.94 -7.96
C LEU A 416 6.53 -20.62 -8.68
N LYS A 417 5.80 -19.53 -8.40
CA LYS A 417 6.04 -18.21 -8.98
C LYS A 417 7.09 -17.38 -8.25
N ARG A 418 7.63 -17.86 -7.13
CA ARG A 418 8.61 -17.10 -6.32
C ARG A 418 9.99 -16.96 -6.98
N GLY A 419 10.26 -17.69 -8.07
CA GLY A 419 11.49 -17.56 -8.85
C GLY A 419 12.76 -17.58 -7.98
N ALA A 420 13.57 -16.54 -8.10
CA ALA A 420 14.80 -16.32 -7.36
C ALA A 420 14.58 -15.73 -5.95
N SER A 421 13.34 -15.57 -5.47
CA SER A 421 13.10 -14.91 -4.20
C SER A 421 13.54 -15.73 -2.99
N GLN A 422 14.18 -15.07 -2.04
CA GLN A 422 14.48 -15.61 -0.71
C GLN A 422 13.88 -14.72 0.38
N THR A 423 13.62 -15.33 1.55
CA THR A 423 13.23 -14.56 2.72
C THR A 423 14.49 -13.92 3.30
N ARG A 424 14.44 -12.61 3.47
CA ARG A 424 15.43 -11.83 4.23
C ARG A 424 14.74 -11.18 5.42
N VAL A 425 15.54 -10.86 6.42
CA VAL A 425 15.06 -10.22 7.64
C VAL A 425 15.58 -8.80 7.64
N ILE A 426 14.67 -7.84 7.55
CA ILE A 426 14.99 -6.43 7.77
C ILE A 426 14.80 -6.17 9.26
N LYS A 427 15.89 -5.91 9.98
CA LYS A 427 15.87 -5.57 11.40
C LYS A 427 15.69 -4.06 11.54
N GLU A 428 14.47 -3.57 11.40
CA GLU A 428 14.16 -2.19 11.78
C GLU A 428 13.96 -2.13 13.29
N LYS A 429 14.88 -1.55 14.00
CA LYS A 429 14.76 -1.28 15.43
C LYS A 429 14.78 0.22 15.63
N PHE A 430 13.71 0.77 16.16
CA PHE A 430 13.62 2.16 16.57
C PHE A 430 13.88 2.33 18.08
N GLY A 431 13.64 1.30 18.86
CA GLY A 431 13.85 1.32 20.30
C GLY A 431 15.32 1.49 20.69
N ALA A 432 15.58 2.37 21.67
CA ALA A 432 16.90 2.78 22.12
C ALA A 432 17.79 3.33 21.00
N ARG A 433 17.19 4.06 20.05
CA ARG A 433 17.92 4.66 18.91
C ARG A 433 17.70 6.17 18.81
N PHE A 434 18.66 6.77 18.14
CA PHE A 434 18.62 8.12 17.63
C PHE A 434 18.42 8.10 16.12
N ILE A 435 17.47 8.91 15.62
CA ILE A 435 17.14 9.02 14.20
C ILE A 435 17.02 10.51 13.86
N GLN A 436 17.55 10.90 12.72
CA GLN A 436 17.57 12.27 12.27
C GLN A 436 17.43 12.35 10.76
N ASN A 437 16.72 13.37 10.25
CA ASN A 437 16.68 13.61 8.82
C ASN A 437 17.89 14.44 8.36
N TYR A 438 18.52 13.96 7.27
CA TYR A 438 19.70 14.61 6.67
C TYR A 438 19.41 15.18 5.28
N TYR A 439 18.30 14.78 4.66
CA TYR A 439 17.96 15.14 3.29
C TYR A 439 16.71 16.00 3.25
N PHE A 440 16.72 16.99 2.36
CA PHE A 440 15.61 17.90 2.11
C PHE A 440 15.33 17.94 0.62
N GLU A 441 14.07 18.03 0.24
CA GLU A 441 13.69 18.25 -1.15
C GLU A 441 14.06 19.68 -1.57
N ARG A 442 14.57 19.84 -2.80
CA ARG A 442 14.88 21.15 -3.39
C ARG A 442 13.59 21.81 -3.87
N ASP A 443 12.71 22.09 -2.96
CA ASP A 443 11.39 22.67 -3.20
C ASP A 443 11.13 23.76 -2.16
N LEU A 444 11.14 25.02 -2.60
CA LEU A 444 10.94 26.18 -1.72
C LEU A 444 9.55 26.16 -1.05
N GLU A 445 8.53 25.66 -1.73
CA GLU A 445 7.18 25.59 -1.19
C GLU A 445 7.13 24.59 -0.04
N LYS A 446 7.65 23.37 -0.23
CA LYS A 446 7.73 22.35 0.82
C LYS A 446 8.60 22.80 1.99
N LEU A 447 9.72 23.47 1.74
CA LEU A 447 10.56 24.00 2.81
C LEU A 447 9.84 25.09 3.62
N ASN A 448 9.07 25.94 2.96
CA ASN A 448 8.24 26.94 3.64
C ASN A 448 7.06 26.30 4.40
N GLN A 449 6.42 25.27 3.83
CA GLN A 449 5.39 24.51 4.52
C GLN A 449 5.93 23.88 5.81
N ASN A 450 7.13 23.30 5.79
CA ASN A 450 7.78 22.76 6.98
C ASN A 450 7.94 23.80 8.09
N LYS A 451 8.26 25.05 7.73
CA LYS A 451 8.31 26.15 8.69
C LYS A 451 6.95 26.38 9.35
N LEU A 452 5.87 26.38 8.57
CA LEU A 452 4.51 26.57 9.08
C LEU A 452 4.09 25.41 10.00
N PHE A 453 4.41 24.17 9.66
CA PHE A 453 4.08 23.02 10.50
C PHE A 453 4.82 23.03 11.84
N VAL A 454 6.10 23.40 11.83
CA VAL A 454 6.86 23.59 13.08
C VAL A 454 6.30 24.76 13.89
N GLN A 455 5.95 25.87 13.24
CA GLN A 455 5.34 27.02 13.88
C GLN A 455 4.02 26.64 14.57
N ASP A 456 3.15 25.87 13.90
CA ASP A 456 1.88 25.39 14.48
C ASP A 456 2.12 24.51 15.72
N LEU A 457 3.05 23.56 15.66
CA LEU A 457 3.43 22.78 16.84
C LEU A 457 3.89 23.67 18.00
N LEU A 458 4.76 24.65 17.73
CA LEU A 458 5.30 25.52 18.76
C LEU A 458 4.24 26.47 19.33
N GLU A 459 3.29 26.94 18.51
CA GLU A 459 2.13 27.73 19.01
C GLU A 459 1.26 26.88 19.92
N ASN A 460 0.99 25.61 19.57
CA ASN A 460 0.24 24.69 20.41
C ASN A 460 0.97 24.44 21.74
N ILE A 461 2.28 24.23 21.72
CA ILE A 461 3.09 24.08 22.93
C ILE A 461 3.00 25.34 23.79
N ARG A 462 3.12 26.52 23.20
CA ARG A 462 3.04 27.79 23.92
C ARG A 462 1.67 28.01 24.56
N ARG A 463 0.59 27.70 23.85
CA ARG A 463 -0.78 27.89 24.34
C ARG A 463 -1.14 26.91 25.47
N ASN A 464 -0.80 25.63 25.29
CA ASN A 464 -1.34 24.57 26.13
C ASN A 464 -0.32 23.97 27.11
N PHE A 465 0.98 24.11 26.85
CA PHE A 465 2.04 23.40 27.57
C PHE A 465 3.17 24.28 28.03
N ILE A 466 2.99 25.62 28.09
CA ILE A 466 4.04 26.55 28.53
C ILE A 466 4.52 26.26 29.96
N ASN A 467 3.62 25.79 30.82
CA ASN A 467 3.92 25.40 32.20
C ASN A 467 4.73 24.12 32.31
N ASN A 468 4.78 23.33 31.23
CA ASN A 468 5.57 22.09 31.14
C ASN A 468 7.03 22.37 30.74
N ARG A 469 7.45 23.62 30.65
CA ARG A 469 8.83 23.97 30.33
C ARG A 469 9.78 23.42 31.40
N ILE A 470 10.82 22.74 30.95
CA ILE A 470 11.92 22.27 31.79
C ILE A 470 12.81 23.48 32.08
N LYS A 471 13.01 23.76 33.35
CA LYS A 471 13.72 24.97 33.83
C LYS A 471 15.22 24.70 34.04
N GLU A 472 15.94 25.77 34.33
CA GLU A 472 17.39 25.84 34.58
C GLU A 472 17.85 25.04 35.80
N ASP A 473 16.97 24.76 36.75
CA ASP A 473 17.22 23.88 37.91
C ASP A 473 17.56 22.45 37.53
N VAL A 474 17.07 21.98 36.37
CA VAL A 474 17.41 20.64 35.81
C VAL A 474 18.79 20.70 35.15
N ASN A 475 19.06 21.75 34.35
CA ASN A 475 20.35 21.92 33.68
C ASN A 475 20.57 23.42 33.38
N PRO A 476 21.66 24.05 33.89
CA PRO A 476 21.94 25.48 33.68
C PRO A 476 22.04 25.92 32.23
N LYS A 477 22.36 24.98 31.30
CA LYS A 477 22.42 25.27 29.87
C LYS A 477 21.05 25.54 29.26
N LEU A 478 19.95 25.19 29.93
CA LEU A 478 18.57 25.50 29.51
C LEU A 478 18.22 26.97 29.60
N LYS A 479 19.09 27.82 30.15
CA LYS A 479 18.89 29.28 30.25
C LYS A 479 18.57 29.92 28.88
N ASN A 480 19.19 29.40 27.81
CA ASN A 480 19.06 29.94 26.46
C ASN A 480 18.39 28.94 25.48
N LEU A 481 17.77 27.90 26.02
CA LEU A 481 17.14 26.83 25.22
C LEU A 481 15.70 26.62 25.70
N TYR A 482 14.90 26.04 24.84
CA TYR A 482 13.51 25.71 25.14
C TYR A 482 13.34 24.22 25.15
N ALA A 483 12.95 23.65 26.27
CA ALA A 483 12.61 22.23 26.41
C ALA A 483 11.29 22.10 27.17
N PHE A 484 10.44 21.22 26.71
CA PHE A 484 9.11 20.98 27.25
C PHE A 484 8.92 19.49 27.48
N LYS A 485 8.27 19.10 28.57
CA LYS A 485 7.94 17.70 28.90
C LYS A 485 6.45 17.43 28.77
N GLU A 486 6.12 16.15 28.74
CA GLU A 486 4.73 15.66 28.70
C GLU A 486 3.89 16.17 27.54
N ILE A 487 4.50 16.42 26.39
CA ILE A 487 3.79 16.79 25.17
C ILE A 487 3.10 15.52 24.62
N PRO A 488 1.76 15.52 24.45
CA PRO A 488 1.03 14.37 23.94
C PRO A 488 1.48 13.97 22.53
N VAL A 489 1.58 12.68 22.29
CA VAL A 489 2.05 12.10 21.03
C VAL A 489 1.26 12.56 19.80
N ILE A 490 0.00 12.96 19.96
CA ILE A 490 -0.84 13.41 18.85
C ILE A 490 -0.25 14.62 18.13
N TYR A 491 0.38 15.57 18.86
CA TYR A 491 1.05 16.72 18.26
C TYR A 491 2.31 16.33 17.49
N ILE A 492 2.99 15.27 17.95
CA ILE A 492 4.19 14.74 17.29
C ILE A 492 3.80 14.01 16.01
N LEU A 493 2.75 13.20 16.06
CA LEU A 493 2.22 12.50 14.89
C LEU A 493 1.74 13.48 13.82
N ASP A 494 0.98 14.50 14.21
CA ASP A 494 0.50 15.54 13.29
C ASP A 494 1.66 16.26 12.58
N LEU A 495 2.71 16.63 13.34
CA LEU A 495 3.91 17.21 12.73
C LEU A 495 4.56 16.23 11.74
N ILE A 496 4.80 14.98 12.15
CA ILE A 496 5.49 14.00 11.30
C ILE A 496 4.67 13.74 10.03
N GLU A 497 3.35 13.60 10.12
CA GLU A 497 2.48 13.37 8.98
C GLU A 497 2.55 14.47 7.91
N LYS A 498 2.62 15.72 8.34
CA LYS A 498 2.67 16.89 7.46
C LYS A 498 4.07 17.22 6.96
N PHE A 499 5.09 17.01 7.78
CA PHE A 499 6.46 17.49 7.54
C PHE A 499 7.11 16.78 6.33
N HIS A 500 7.68 17.56 5.41
CA HIS A 500 8.38 17.07 4.22
C HIS A 500 9.86 16.83 4.54
N PHE A 501 10.27 15.58 4.63
CA PHE A 501 11.65 15.18 4.89
C PHE A 501 11.97 13.78 4.35
N LYS A 502 13.29 13.50 4.24
CA LYS A 502 13.82 12.17 4.00
C LYS A 502 14.91 11.88 5.02
N PHE A 503 14.90 10.73 5.66
CA PHE A 503 16.00 10.31 6.55
C PHE A 503 17.17 9.82 5.72
N MET A 504 16.89 9.00 4.73
CA MET A 504 17.87 8.48 3.77
C MET A 504 17.45 8.85 2.35
N LYS A 505 18.42 8.71 1.45
CA LYS A 505 18.30 8.98 0.03
C LYS A 505 17.17 8.17 -0.63
N GLU A 506 16.91 6.96 -0.14
CA GLU A 506 16.28 5.89 -0.90
C GLU A 506 15.03 5.24 -0.26
N ASN A 507 14.60 5.61 0.96
CA ASN A 507 13.52 4.93 1.69
C ASN A 507 12.40 5.82 2.21
N ASP A 508 11.18 5.30 2.20
CA ASP A 508 10.00 5.90 2.87
C ASP A 508 9.98 5.54 4.37
N GLU A 509 11.01 5.98 5.08
CA GLU A 509 11.17 5.73 6.52
C GLU A 509 10.15 6.50 7.37
N LYS A 510 9.60 7.60 6.85
CA LYS A 510 8.54 8.37 7.51
C LYS A 510 7.35 7.49 7.89
N ARG A 511 6.95 6.60 6.98
CA ARG A 511 5.84 5.69 7.23
C ARG A 511 6.17 4.66 8.32
N PHE A 512 7.37 4.10 8.31
CA PHE A 512 7.80 3.16 9.34
C PHE A 512 7.90 3.83 10.70
N LEU A 513 8.36 5.07 10.72
CA LEU A 513 8.38 5.90 11.92
C LEU A 513 6.96 6.13 12.47
N LEU A 514 6.03 6.55 11.62
CA LEU A 514 4.62 6.74 12.00
C LEU A 514 3.98 5.45 12.50
N GLU A 515 4.23 4.34 11.82
CA GLU A 515 3.71 3.03 12.22
C GLU A 515 4.26 2.59 13.58
N TYR A 516 5.57 2.76 13.80
CA TYR A 516 6.23 2.48 15.09
C TYR A 516 5.62 3.29 16.22
N ILE A 517 5.45 4.62 16.03
CA ILE A 517 4.87 5.52 17.03
C ILE A 517 3.40 5.17 17.27
N ASN A 518 2.60 4.92 16.23
CA ASN A 518 1.19 4.58 16.37
C ASN A 518 0.94 3.30 17.14
N GLN A 519 1.79 2.27 16.99
CA GLN A 519 1.70 1.03 17.77
C GLN A 519 1.96 1.24 19.26
N ARG A 520 2.66 2.31 19.65
CA ARG A 520 3.13 2.60 21.02
C ARG A 520 2.58 3.89 21.61
N LYS A 521 1.67 4.56 20.91
CA LYS A 521 1.11 5.87 21.33
C LYS A 521 0.33 5.85 22.65
N GLN A 522 -0.08 4.68 23.10
CA GLN A 522 -0.73 4.49 24.41
C GLN A 522 0.21 3.85 25.45
N LEU A 523 1.48 3.63 25.08
CA LEU A 523 2.52 3.00 25.89
C LEU A 523 3.65 4.02 26.14
N GLU A 524 4.90 3.59 25.99
CA GLU A 524 6.10 4.39 26.22
C GLU A 524 6.22 5.65 25.35
N LEU A 525 5.47 5.74 24.25
CA LEU A 525 5.49 6.89 23.34
C LEU A 525 4.28 7.83 23.50
N SER A 526 3.49 7.70 24.59
CA SER A 526 2.29 8.51 24.79
C SER A 526 2.59 10.00 25.06
N LYS A 527 3.72 10.29 25.72
CA LYS A 527 4.16 11.64 26.11
C LYS A 527 5.63 11.84 25.71
N TRP A 528 5.92 12.99 25.15
CA TRP A 528 7.22 13.34 24.59
C TRP A 528 7.87 14.52 25.27
N GLU A 529 9.20 14.56 25.25
CA GLU A 529 9.95 15.77 25.45
C GLU A 529 10.24 16.45 24.11
N VAL A 530 9.99 17.75 24.00
CA VAL A 530 10.29 18.55 22.81
C VAL A 530 11.36 19.55 23.15
N ILE A 531 12.48 19.50 22.43
CA ILE A 531 13.64 20.36 22.63
C ILE A 531 13.80 21.21 21.37
N ILE A 532 13.91 22.53 21.54
CA ILE A 532 14.23 23.44 20.44
C ILE A 532 15.73 23.73 20.56
N ASP A 533 16.50 23.20 19.62
CA ASP A 533 17.94 23.41 19.58
C ASP A 533 18.26 24.78 18.96
N SER A 534 18.82 25.64 19.80
CA SER A 534 19.22 27.01 19.45
C SER A 534 20.63 27.24 19.93
N LYS A 535 21.52 27.80 19.09
CA LYS A 535 22.84 28.17 19.54
C LYS A 535 22.76 29.20 20.64
N SER A 536 23.35 28.87 21.79
CA SER A 536 23.55 29.82 22.89
C SER A 536 24.92 30.45 22.77
N GLY A 537 24.99 31.79 22.72
CA GLY A 537 26.26 32.50 22.80
C GLY A 537 26.13 34.01 22.59
N PRO A 538 27.07 34.82 23.10
CA PRO A 538 27.03 36.28 23.00
C PRO A 538 27.20 36.84 21.58
N SER A 539 27.51 36.03 20.60
CA SER A 539 27.62 36.38 19.18
C SER A 539 26.33 36.19 18.36
N ALA A 540 25.20 35.86 18.99
CA ALA A 540 23.91 35.74 18.34
C ALA A 540 23.37 37.15 18.00
N LYS A 541 23.68 37.65 16.80
CA LYS A 541 23.22 38.97 16.33
C LYS A 541 21.82 38.94 15.70
N GLU A 542 21.29 37.75 15.33
CA GLU A 542 20.03 37.62 14.63
C GLU A 542 19.19 36.48 15.22
N TYR A 543 18.17 36.83 15.99
CA TYR A 543 17.16 35.89 16.45
C TYR A 543 15.99 35.84 15.46
N LEU A 544 15.55 34.65 15.15
CA LEU A 544 14.26 34.41 14.51
C LEU A 544 13.20 34.22 15.58
N ASP A 545 12.10 34.94 15.47
CA ASP A 545 10.92 34.70 16.30
C ASP A 545 10.05 33.66 15.57
N ILE A 546 9.90 32.49 16.20
CA ILE A 546 9.03 31.44 15.70
C ILE A 546 8.03 31.12 16.81
N ALA A 547 6.78 31.46 16.61
CA ALA A 547 5.70 31.30 17.58
C ALA A 547 5.99 31.94 18.98
N GLY A 548 6.74 33.04 19.03
CA GLY A 548 7.15 33.72 20.25
C GLY A 548 8.38 33.12 20.95
N PHE A 549 9.05 32.16 20.32
CA PHE A 549 10.35 31.63 20.76
C PHE A 549 11.48 32.30 19.97
N LYS A 550 12.41 32.90 20.67
CA LYS A 550 13.60 33.52 20.07
C LYS A 550 14.65 32.45 19.82
N ILE A 551 14.83 32.06 18.58
CA ILE A 551 15.69 30.96 18.16
C ILE A 551 16.84 31.50 17.31
N ASN A 552 18.06 31.05 17.61
CA ASN A 552 19.25 31.39 16.83
C ASN A 552 19.57 30.22 15.89
N PRO A 553 19.42 30.38 14.56
CA PRO A 553 19.66 29.29 13.62
C PRO A 553 21.13 28.85 13.60
N THR A 554 21.34 27.57 13.49
CA THR A 554 22.66 26.98 13.31
C THR A 554 23.10 27.06 11.86
N LYS A 555 24.27 27.62 11.54
CA LYS A 555 24.85 27.51 10.19
C LYS A 555 25.29 26.05 9.91
N ARG A 556 24.90 25.49 8.78
CA ARG A 556 25.31 24.16 8.36
C ARG A 556 25.70 24.16 6.89
N ALA A 557 26.83 23.54 6.59
CA ALA A 557 27.24 23.29 5.21
C ALA A 557 26.21 22.37 4.54
N ALA A 558 25.90 22.68 3.29
CA ALA A 558 24.98 21.88 2.48
C ALA A 558 25.57 21.63 1.10
N THR A 559 25.16 20.53 0.50
CA THR A 559 25.51 20.16 -0.88
C THR A 559 24.31 19.58 -1.56
N TYR A 560 24.32 19.62 -2.90
CA TYR A 560 23.40 18.82 -3.68
C TYR A 560 23.94 17.41 -3.83
N GLU A 561 23.08 16.46 -4.04
CA GLU A 561 23.53 15.12 -4.35
C GLU A 561 24.12 15.05 -5.77
N GLU A 562 25.35 14.47 -5.85
CA GLU A 562 26.14 14.52 -7.10
C GLU A 562 25.59 13.66 -8.25
N ASN A 563 24.80 12.65 -7.95
CA ASN A 563 24.35 11.66 -8.94
C ASN A 563 23.01 12.00 -9.63
N ILE A 564 22.43 13.15 -9.37
CA ILE A 564 21.16 13.54 -9.95
C ILE A 564 21.36 14.78 -10.80
N GLU A 565 21.26 14.64 -12.13
CA GLU A 565 21.33 15.76 -13.08
C GLU A 565 20.32 16.88 -12.76
N GLN A 566 19.30 16.62 -11.97
CA GLN A 566 18.24 17.57 -11.60
C GLN A 566 18.43 18.23 -10.22
N LYS A 567 19.45 17.88 -9.43
CA LYS A 567 19.71 18.48 -8.10
C LYS A 567 18.46 18.54 -7.19
N GLU A 568 17.69 17.46 -7.14
CA GLU A 568 16.40 17.44 -6.42
C GLU A 568 16.52 17.36 -4.90
N LEU A 569 17.65 16.92 -4.40
CA LEU A 569 17.88 16.74 -2.96
C LEU A 569 19.03 17.61 -2.46
N ILE A 570 18.79 18.25 -1.34
CA ILE A 570 19.79 18.97 -0.54
C ILE A 570 20.22 18.07 0.60
N GLN A 571 21.51 17.79 0.69
CA GLN A 571 22.10 17.07 1.80
C GLN A 571 22.85 18.05 2.73
N THR A 572 22.62 17.92 4.04
CA THR A 572 23.47 18.63 5.00
C THR A 572 24.81 17.91 5.10
N VAL A 573 25.87 18.63 4.78
CA VAL A 573 27.23 18.11 4.93
C VAL A 573 27.64 18.23 6.39
N THR A 574 27.83 17.08 7.01
CA THR A 574 28.50 17.01 8.30
C THR A 574 29.89 16.47 8.05
N SER A 575 30.92 17.09 8.66
CA SER A 575 32.29 16.54 8.61
C SER A 575 32.24 15.12 9.13
N LYS A 576 32.56 14.15 8.27
CA LYS A 576 32.71 12.72 8.59
C LYS A 576 31.80 12.22 9.72
N LYS A 577 30.58 11.80 9.41
CA LYS A 577 29.68 11.05 10.31
C LYS A 577 29.16 11.76 11.57
N SER A 578 29.27 13.09 11.73
CA SER A 578 28.72 13.78 12.91
C SER A 578 27.23 14.11 12.74
N SER A 579 26.42 13.82 13.75
CA SER A 579 25.01 14.22 13.77
C SER A 579 24.88 15.76 13.80
N ILE A 580 23.79 16.30 13.23
CA ILE A 580 23.48 17.73 13.31
C ILE A 580 23.31 18.15 14.76
N VAL A 581 22.74 17.28 15.58
CA VAL A 581 22.50 17.44 17.00
C VAL A 581 23.58 16.70 17.79
N THR A 582 24.20 17.38 18.76
CA THR A 582 25.27 16.78 19.55
C THR A 582 24.71 15.94 20.72
N PRO A 583 25.46 14.94 21.22
CA PRO A 583 25.07 14.19 22.41
C PRO A 583 24.79 15.11 23.63
N LYS A 584 25.42 16.27 23.68
CA LYS A 584 25.20 17.26 24.73
C LYS A 584 23.79 17.86 24.73
N THR A 585 23.16 17.97 23.55
CA THR A 585 21.77 18.46 23.41
C THR A 585 20.76 17.45 23.96
N TYR A 586 21.04 16.16 23.87
CA TYR A 586 20.15 15.12 24.44
C TYR A 586 20.16 15.12 25.95
N ALA A 587 21.30 15.39 26.52
CA ALA A 587 21.51 15.41 27.98
C ALA A 587 20.83 16.60 28.66
N LEU A 588 20.37 17.61 27.91
CA LEU A 588 19.83 18.87 28.48
C LEU A 588 18.60 18.68 29.36
N THR A 589 17.79 17.65 29.08
CA THR A 589 16.57 17.38 29.85
C THR A 589 16.78 16.37 30.98
N MET A 590 18.02 15.89 31.18
CA MET A 590 18.40 14.92 32.19
C MET A 590 19.03 15.66 33.40
N LYS A 591 18.78 15.15 34.59
CA LYS A 591 19.44 15.64 35.79
C LYS A 591 20.90 15.20 35.86
N GLN A 592 21.71 15.94 36.61
CA GLN A 592 23.13 15.64 36.77
C GLN A 592 23.37 14.24 37.38
N GLU A 593 22.54 13.85 38.36
CA GLU A 593 22.58 12.51 38.97
C GLU A 593 22.35 11.40 37.95
N GLU A 594 21.36 11.58 37.03
CA GLU A 594 21.08 10.61 35.96
C GLU A 594 22.25 10.49 34.97
N LEU A 595 22.93 11.62 34.68
CA LEU A 595 24.07 11.62 33.77
C LEU A 595 25.27 10.90 34.40
N GLU A 596 25.49 11.03 35.70
CA GLU A 596 26.51 10.32 36.45
C GLU A 596 26.26 8.81 36.47
N GLU A 597 25.01 8.39 36.74
CA GLU A 597 24.62 6.96 36.66
C GLU A 597 24.89 6.39 35.27
N ILE A 598 24.55 7.14 34.20
CA ILE A 598 24.78 6.72 32.82
C ILE A 598 26.27 6.60 32.53
N GLN A 599 27.10 7.50 33.06
CA GLN A 599 28.55 7.42 32.91
C GLN A 599 29.11 6.16 33.58
N GLU A 600 28.66 5.85 34.80
CA GLU A 600 29.06 4.63 35.51
C GLU A 600 28.65 3.34 34.70
N ILE A 601 27.45 3.37 34.11
CA ILE A 601 27.01 2.26 33.25
C ILE A 601 27.89 2.14 32.00
N ALA A 602 28.28 3.27 31.39
CA ALA A 602 29.13 3.28 30.20
C ALA A 602 30.51 2.68 30.53
N ASP A 603 31.11 3.12 31.64
CA ASP A 603 32.43 2.67 32.11
C ASP A 603 32.40 1.18 32.46
N LYS A 604 31.39 0.74 33.25
CA LYS A 604 31.23 -0.66 33.65
C LYS A 604 31.05 -1.59 32.45
N LYS A 605 30.26 -1.17 31.42
CA LYS A 605 29.99 -1.95 30.23
C LYS A 605 31.02 -1.75 29.11
N LYS A 606 31.96 -0.85 29.28
CA LYS A 606 32.97 -0.45 28.26
C LYS A 606 32.31 -0.04 26.94
N ILE A 607 31.24 0.77 27.02
CA ILE A 607 30.52 1.30 25.85
C ILE A 607 30.60 2.84 25.86
N LYS A 608 30.46 3.47 24.71
CA LYS A 608 30.43 4.94 24.63
C LYS A 608 29.26 5.51 25.45
N PHE A 609 29.47 6.67 26.09
CA PHE A 609 28.47 7.36 26.92
C PHE A 609 27.13 7.52 26.17
N PHE A 610 27.18 7.92 24.91
CA PHE A 610 26.00 8.09 24.09
C PHE A 610 25.17 6.79 23.94
N LYS A 611 25.83 5.65 23.73
CA LYS A 611 25.18 4.34 23.66
C LYS A 611 24.55 3.93 25.00
N ALA A 612 25.23 4.23 26.11
CA ALA A 612 24.68 4.01 27.45
C ALA A 612 23.44 4.88 27.67
N MET A 613 23.50 6.14 27.26
CA MET A 613 22.39 7.09 27.38
C MET A 613 21.17 6.68 26.57
N LEU A 614 21.33 6.26 25.33
CA LEU A 614 20.22 5.75 24.51
C LEU A 614 19.55 4.52 25.16
N ASN A 615 20.36 3.61 25.71
CA ASN A 615 19.85 2.40 26.38
C ASN A 615 19.15 2.71 27.71
N SER A 616 19.49 3.82 28.37
CA SER A 616 18.91 4.25 29.64
C SER A 616 17.75 5.23 29.48
N ASN A 617 17.52 5.75 28.27
CA ASN A 617 16.47 6.69 27.99
C ASN A 617 15.08 6.09 28.22
N LYS A 618 14.25 6.77 29.02
CA LYS A 618 12.89 6.32 29.38
C LYS A 618 11.80 7.11 28.68
N VAL A 619 12.09 8.30 28.16
CA VAL A 619 11.12 9.23 27.59
C VAL A 619 11.49 9.56 26.15
N PRO A 620 10.55 9.44 25.19
CA PRO A 620 10.84 9.79 23.81
C PRO A 620 11.09 11.30 23.69
N LYS A 621 12.05 11.68 22.84
CA LYS A 621 12.41 13.09 22.63
C LYS A 621 12.32 13.44 21.15
N LEU A 622 11.75 14.62 20.88
CA LEU A 622 11.82 15.29 19.59
C LEU A 622 12.73 16.51 19.74
N ILE A 623 13.77 16.60 18.93
CA ILE A 623 14.66 17.75 18.89
C ILE A 623 14.46 18.46 17.56
N ILE A 624 14.07 19.72 17.61
CA ILE A 624 13.86 20.58 16.46
C ILE A 624 15.07 21.51 16.34
N THR A 625 15.85 21.33 15.28
CA THR A 625 16.99 22.20 14.99
C THR A 625 16.67 23.11 13.83
N VAL A 626 16.88 24.42 14.03
CA VAL A 626 16.68 25.45 13.01
C VAL A 626 18.02 25.76 12.36
N MET A 627 18.10 25.70 11.04
CA MET A 627 19.35 25.83 10.31
C MET A 627 19.29 26.86 9.19
N ASN A 628 20.41 27.58 9.05
CA ASN A 628 20.75 28.29 7.82
C ASN A 628 21.72 27.42 7.01
N LEU A 629 21.35 27.00 5.83
CA LEU A 629 22.18 26.17 4.97
C LEU A 629 23.19 27.04 4.22
N ASP A 630 24.45 26.62 4.24
CA ASP A 630 25.58 27.29 3.62
C ASP A 630 26.18 26.40 2.53
N PHE A 631 26.08 26.84 1.28
CA PHE A 631 26.60 26.15 0.11
C PHE A 631 27.97 26.64 -0.33
N SER A 632 28.64 27.51 0.44
CA SER A 632 29.92 28.12 0.10
C SER A 632 31.12 27.16 0.14
N PHE A 633 30.97 25.99 0.75
CA PHE A 633 32.04 24.99 0.90
C PHE A 633 32.35 24.19 -0.38
N ARG A 634 31.61 24.35 -1.43
CA ARG A 634 31.97 23.81 -2.73
C ARG A 634 32.73 24.85 -3.54
N ASP A 635 33.77 24.41 -4.21
CA ASP A 635 34.36 25.12 -5.34
C ASP A 635 33.31 25.36 -6.45
N LEU A 636 32.38 26.29 -6.19
CA LEU A 636 31.53 26.90 -7.21
C LEU A 636 32.35 27.82 -8.14
N THR A 637 33.68 27.65 -8.13
CA THR A 637 34.61 28.43 -8.95
C THR A 637 34.59 28.06 -10.40
N ASN A 638 33.82 27.08 -10.87
CA ASN A 638 33.66 26.80 -12.28
C ASN A 638 32.34 27.35 -12.80
N GLN A 639 32.44 28.58 -13.31
CA GLN A 639 31.84 29.16 -14.54
C GLN A 639 30.49 28.52 -14.96
N ASN A 640 29.43 29.21 -14.67
CA ASN A 640 28.03 29.18 -15.08
C ASN A 640 27.08 28.94 -13.92
N LYS A 641 26.94 29.96 -13.05
CA LYS A 641 25.80 30.02 -12.13
C LYS A 641 24.52 30.08 -12.97
N ASN A 642 23.76 29.02 -12.98
CA ASN A 642 22.44 29.02 -13.58
C ASN A 642 21.58 30.06 -12.82
N PRO A 643 20.91 31.02 -13.51
CA PRO A 643 20.08 32.03 -12.89
C PRO A 643 18.97 31.44 -11.99
N GLU A 644 18.49 30.25 -12.30
CA GLU A 644 17.50 29.52 -11.47
C GLU A 644 18.09 29.07 -10.14
N GLU A 645 19.36 28.66 -10.12
CA GLU A 645 20.06 28.24 -8.90
C GLU A 645 20.30 29.45 -7.98
N GLU A 646 20.72 30.55 -8.54
CA GLU A 646 20.92 31.80 -7.78
C GLU A 646 19.58 32.29 -7.20
N LYS A 647 18.51 32.23 -7.96
CA LYS A 647 17.15 32.56 -7.49
C LYS A 647 16.70 31.62 -6.37
N PHE A 648 17.00 30.31 -6.49
CA PHE A 648 16.68 29.34 -5.43
C PHE A 648 17.45 29.65 -4.15
N LEU A 649 18.76 29.83 -4.20
CA LEU A 649 19.61 30.09 -3.02
C LEU A 649 19.26 31.42 -2.33
N ASN A 650 18.94 32.45 -3.11
CA ASN A 650 18.55 33.76 -2.57
C ASN A 650 17.18 33.73 -1.85
N ASN A 651 16.31 32.78 -2.21
CA ASN A 651 14.99 32.63 -1.59
C ASN A 651 14.92 31.44 -0.61
N LEU A 652 16.05 30.81 -0.31
CA LEU A 652 16.08 29.64 0.59
C LEU A 652 15.65 30.04 2.00
N PRO A 653 14.56 29.46 2.54
CA PRO A 653 14.14 29.75 3.91
C PRO A 653 15.07 29.07 4.91
N VAL A 654 14.92 29.39 6.19
CA VAL A 654 15.47 28.55 7.26
C VAL A 654 14.90 27.13 7.17
N VAL A 655 15.76 26.14 7.35
CA VAL A 655 15.41 24.73 7.24
C VAL A 655 15.35 24.09 8.61
N PHE A 656 14.43 23.16 8.79
CA PHE A 656 14.20 22.48 10.06
C PHE A 656 14.60 21.03 9.98
N THR A 657 15.43 20.57 10.91
CA THR A 657 15.74 19.17 11.12
C THR A 657 14.96 18.63 12.30
N LEU A 658 14.36 17.48 12.14
CA LEU A 658 13.72 16.72 13.21
C LEU A 658 14.60 15.54 13.59
N SER A 659 14.98 15.48 14.89
CA SER A 659 15.76 14.38 15.44
C SER A 659 14.93 13.70 16.53
N TYR A 660 14.90 12.39 16.50
CA TYR A 660 14.11 11.56 17.41
C TYR A 660 15.00 10.68 18.26
N ILE A 661 14.70 10.61 19.55
CA ILE A 661 15.31 9.65 20.47
C ILE A 661 14.20 8.80 21.04
N PHE A 662 14.32 7.51 20.82
CA PHE A 662 13.33 6.56 21.33
C PHE A 662 13.83 5.88 22.61
N PRO A 663 12.95 5.69 23.60
CA PRO A 663 13.23 4.81 24.72
C PRO A 663 13.33 3.35 24.26
N LYS A 664 13.81 2.48 25.13
CA LYS A 664 13.76 1.06 24.88
C LYS A 664 12.29 0.62 24.69
N SER A 665 12.03 -0.12 23.63
CA SER A 665 10.67 -0.58 23.34
C SER A 665 10.11 -1.49 24.44
N SER A 666 8.89 -1.18 24.89
CA SER A 666 8.14 -2.02 25.85
C SER A 666 7.57 -3.28 25.19
N ILE A 667 7.36 -3.22 23.87
CA ILE A 667 6.91 -4.37 23.07
C ILE A 667 8.13 -4.96 22.36
N LYS A 668 8.23 -6.31 22.35
CA LYS A 668 9.28 -6.99 21.62
C LYS A 668 9.20 -6.61 20.14
N GLU A 669 10.21 -5.91 19.66
CA GLU A 669 10.35 -5.57 18.25
C GLU A 669 10.61 -6.84 17.45
N LYS A 670 9.66 -7.21 16.61
CA LYS A 670 9.81 -8.35 15.70
C LYS A 670 10.49 -7.85 14.43
N PRO A 671 11.59 -8.49 14.01
CA PRO A 671 12.17 -8.21 12.71
C PRO A 671 11.15 -8.45 11.60
N ARG A 672 11.11 -7.57 10.61
CA ARG A 672 10.24 -7.75 9.45
C ARG A 672 10.86 -8.75 8.47
N GLU A 673 10.11 -9.76 8.10
CA GLU A 673 10.51 -10.66 7.03
C GLU A 673 10.01 -10.11 5.69
N VAL A 674 10.92 -10.06 4.73
CA VAL A 674 10.64 -9.66 3.35
C VAL A 674 11.07 -10.73 2.37
N LEU A 675 10.43 -10.79 1.21
CA LEU A 675 10.86 -11.56 0.07
C LEU A 675 11.62 -10.64 -0.87
N VAL A 676 12.80 -11.05 -1.29
CA VAL A 676 13.70 -10.28 -2.16
C VAL A 676 14.18 -11.18 -3.28
N ASN A 677 14.39 -10.61 -4.47
CA ASN A 677 15.05 -11.30 -5.55
C ASN A 677 16.56 -11.32 -5.28
N THR A 678 17.12 -12.51 -5.03
CA THR A 678 18.54 -12.70 -4.65
C THR A 678 19.50 -12.70 -5.83
N ASP A 679 19.00 -12.71 -7.04
CA ASP A 679 19.84 -12.64 -8.25
C ASP A 679 20.19 -11.20 -8.65
N ILE A 680 19.62 -10.22 -7.93
CA ILE A 680 19.87 -8.80 -8.07
C ILE A 680 20.66 -8.34 -6.84
N ASP A 681 21.76 -7.62 -7.04
CA ASP A 681 22.51 -7.05 -5.93
C ASP A 681 21.68 -5.96 -5.26
N ASN A 682 21.46 -6.11 -3.96
CA ASN A 682 20.78 -5.12 -3.15
C ASN A 682 21.73 -4.59 -2.09
N PRO A 683 22.27 -3.37 -2.27
CA PRO A 683 23.16 -2.76 -1.29
C PRO A 683 22.48 -2.60 0.09
N PHE A 684 21.15 -2.50 0.17
CA PHE A 684 20.40 -2.38 1.43
C PHE A 684 20.32 -3.67 2.24
N LEU A 685 20.46 -4.83 1.58
CA LEU A 685 20.42 -6.13 2.26
C LEU A 685 21.80 -6.63 2.66
N ASN A 686 22.85 -6.11 2.03
CA ASN A 686 24.24 -6.50 2.25
C ASN A 686 24.96 -5.59 3.25
N SER A 687 24.37 -4.46 3.59
CA SER A 687 24.95 -3.57 4.60
C SER A 687 24.25 -3.83 5.94
N ASP A 688 25.05 -4.06 6.96
CA ASP A 688 24.71 -3.75 8.34
C ASP A 688 24.50 -2.22 8.50
N TYR A 689 23.77 -1.61 7.55
CA TYR A 689 23.52 -0.16 7.44
C TYR A 689 22.93 0.44 8.70
N PHE A 690 22.42 -0.38 9.58
CA PHE A 690 21.90 0.00 10.88
C PHE A 690 22.83 -0.37 12.06
N GLU A 691 23.91 -1.09 11.82
CA GLU A 691 24.88 -1.41 12.90
C GLU A 691 26.01 -0.37 13.01
N ASP A 692 26.33 0.40 11.96
CA ASP A 692 27.50 1.24 11.85
C ASP A 692 27.27 2.76 12.06
N TYR A 693 26.28 3.17 12.86
CA TYR A 693 26.45 4.43 13.56
C TYR A 693 27.24 4.22 14.85
N GLU A 694 28.37 3.57 14.72
CA GLU A 694 29.44 3.75 15.67
C GLU A 694 30.04 5.13 15.39
N ASP A 695 29.63 6.08 16.22
CA ASP A 695 30.21 7.41 16.28
C ASP A 695 31.68 7.28 16.69
N ASP A 696 32.58 7.30 15.72
CA ASP A 696 33.98 7.60 15.95
C ASP A 696 34.13 9.11 16.20
N GLY A 697 33.42 9.59 17.22
CA GLY A 697 33.58 10.95 17.72
C GLY A 697 34.94 11.03 18.37
N ASP A 698 35.86 11.66 17.67
CA ASP A 698 37.09 12.22 18.27
C ASP A 698 36.74 13.31 19.31
N ASP A 699 37.52 13.36 20.36
CA ASP A 699 37.56 14.24 21.54
C ASP A 699 37.28 15.73 21.32
#